data_2ec2ed0d14466360962c050205bdcea7
#
_entry.id   2ec2ed0d14466360962c050205bdcea7
#
_cell.length_a   1.000
_cell.length_b   1.000
_cell.length_c   1.000
_cell.angle_alpha   90.00
_cell.angle_beta   90.00
_cell.angle_gamma   90.00
#
_symmetry.space_group_name_H-M   'P 1'
#
loop_
_entity.id
_entity.type
_entity.pdbx_description
1 polymer ?
#
loop_
_entity_poly.entity_id
_entity_poly.type
_entity_poly.pdbx_seq_one_letter_code
_entity_poly.pdbx_strand_id
1 'polypeptide(L)'
;MTAEPLARRAAVLPDEVTAVHGARWIATGAVLVGVLNYVYALALTRLLDVGSYAVFAAGQGLVVCTAAVAVVTVPWMLAQALARARSEAERGEAVRFAIVTGFAGGLVAALVVGGVAAQFAGATTTLVVAGATFLIYATRISAGWLQGTERLRTLGMVTTAEAVLKLVVGLFFVAVLDLGPAGALAAFGVAVLPYAFFRPRRFRGGRTARPWLSATADRALWRRAVGVASLQGVVAMMAAVDVILVAVLPTDRAAAASYQAAVMLGRVPLFLAGAVSIAFLPALSRRRAGTPLAGDALRMYLTVAVPLTAVAATVPQAVLDRVFPAGYAQVGTLLALTAVTGLALGALALLVTFCQAVNDYACLGPLLAGLVLYVTGLAAGWSAAGVLGMAVGGMCGTLAALLLLAVRQARHHGFGAPRARLGVRPVWCLFVVGGLVALKPLPVAWLCAAVVVAGAALWWFFGRRSEPTGDGPLPATTGEPAPAPVRRSPGPPDERRSVRLLVDAVWRGRPAPATDAELLGALAVARRNQVEGVLARAYPERLAATRAEVVAATGLFRRNLTESTARLRAAGIPAVLIKADLSGDYVYGNFDLVVPTGRWRQAQRALAGWYVRRETYWLERSTKVLLDPVSGPAAHLHTAVSWFGVPVVPTDRLFARARPADGPDGDGPAGWLVPCPADRLRIWLAHALFQNLTLDLSELLALRELLSPAVIAEARREAAREGWATGGDRALATALAAMARLDRGEPVPLPLPLPVGTSLRVGAEHSGHLLGRGRVRTAAREASLRVPLVVAKRVRRREP
;
A
#
# COMPACT_ATOMS: atom_id res chain seq x y z
N MET A 1 -15.91 34.03 -20.82
CA MET A 1 -15.33 33.44 -19.56
C MET A 1 -14.97 32.02 -19.87
N THR A 2 -13.71 31.76 -19.95
CA THR A 2 -13.13 30.51 -20.49
C THR A 2 -13.29 29.31 -19.55
N ALA A 3 -13.73 28.17 -20.09
CA ALA A 3 -13.98 26.88 -19.38
C ALA A 3 -12.71 26.22 -18.78
N GLU A 4 -11.54 26.82 -18.93
CA GLU A 4 -10.25 26.29 -18.52
C GLU A 4 -10.03 26.10 -17.00
N PRO A 5 -10.59 26.92 -16.09
CA PRO A 5 -10.37 26.73 -14.65
C PRO A 5 -11.08 25.52 -14.05
N LEU A 6 -12.23 25.11 -14.62
CA LEU A 6 -13.01 23.97 -14.10
C LEU A 6 -12.42 22.63 -14.52
N ALA A 7 -11.91 22.53 -15.75
CA ALA A 7 -11.24 21.32 -16.24
C ALA A 7 -9.95 21.02 -15.48
N ARG A 8 -9.16 22.04 -15.13
CA ARG A 8 -7.94 21.86 -14.29
C ARG A 8 -8.22 21.41 -12.86
N ARG A 9 -9.35 21.83 -12.25
CA ARG A 9 -9.74 21.38 -10.91
C ARG A 9 -10.30 19.96 -10.89
N ALA A 10 -11.00 19.54 -11.95
CA ALA A 10 -11.56 18.19 -12.06
C ALA A 10 -10.50 17.10 -12.33
N ALA A 11 -9.40 17.44 -13.01
CA ALA A 11 -8.31 16.49 -13.33
C ALA A 11 -7.42 16.13 -12.14
N VAL A 12 -7.50 16.84 -11.01
CA VAL A 12 -6.61 16.63 -9.83
C VAL A 12 -7.19 15.61 -8.83
N LEU A 13 -8.50 15.37 -8.83
CA LEU A 13 -9.17 14.55 -7.80
C LEU A 13 -9.00 13.00 -7.91
N PRO A 14 -8.89 12.36 -9.07
CA PRO A 14 -8.74 10.91 -9.16
C PRO A 14 -7.40 10.39 -8.63
N ASP A 15 -6.32 11.16 -8.81
CA ASP A 15 -4.97 10.75 -8.40
C ASP A 15 -4.76 10.81 -6.88
N GLU A 16 -5.45 11.72 -6.17
CA GLU A 16 -5.32 11.86 -4.71
C GLU A 16 -5.95 10.68 -3.95
N VAL A 17 -7.11 10.22 -4.36
CA VAL A 17 -7.81 9.08 -3.72
C VAL A 17 -7.04 7.78 -3.93
N THR A 18 -6.47 7.57 -5.11
CA THR A 18 -5.67 6.38 -5.44
C THR A 18 -4.34 6.37 -4.69
N ALA A 19 -3.71 7.53 -4.53
CA ALA A 19 -2.44 7.67 -3.80
C ALA A 19 -2.62 7.46 -2.29
N VAL A 20 -3.69 7.99 -1.68
CA VAL A 20 -4.02 7.79 -0.26
C VAL A 20 -4.34 6.32 0.03
N HIS A 21 -5.06 5.64 -0.87
CA HIS A 21 -5.34 4.21 -0.74
C HIS A 21 -4.07 3.36 -0.82
N GLY A 22 -3.14 3.68 -1.72
CA GLY A 22 -1.85 3.01 -1.83
C GLY A 22 -0.98 3.21 -0.58
N ALA A 23 -0.97 4.41 0.00
CA ALA A 23 -0.19 4.74 1.19
C ALA A 23 -0.64 3.94 2.44
N ARG A 24 -1.93 3.71 2.63
CA ARG A 24 -2.47 2.90 3.75
C ARG A 24 -2.02 1.44 3.68
N TRP A 25 -1.96 0.84 2.49
CA TRP A 25 -1.45 -0.52 2.31
C TRP A 25 0.02 -0.65 2.70
N ILE A 26 0.81 0.33 2.31
CA ILE A 26 2.23 0.38 2.67
C ILE A 26 2.39 0.56 4.18
N ALA A 27 1.59 1.45 4.80
CA ALA A 27 1.64 1.69 6.23
C ALA A 27 1.23 0.44 7.05
N THR A 28 0.14 -0.23 6.66
CA THR A 28 -0.29 -1.49 7.31
C THR A 28 0.76 -2.59 7.11
N GLY A 29 1.31 -2.71 5.91
CA GLY A 29 2.41 -3.64 5.62
C GLY A 29 3.65 -3.33 6.45
N ALA A 30 4.01 -2.06 6.62
CA ALA A 30 5.17 -1.65 7.42
C ALA A 30 5.01 -2.01 8.91
N VAL A 31 3.81 -1.85 9.49
CA VAL A 31 3.54 -2.27 10.87
C VAL A 31 3.66 -3.79 11.02
N LEU A 32 3.06 -4.55 10.09
CA LEU A 32 3.15 -6.01 10.12
C LEU A 32 4.59 -6.50 9.97
N VAL A 33 5.35 -5.90 9.05
CA VAL A 33 6.79 -6.15 8.88
C VAL A 33 7.55 -5.83 10.16
N GLY A 34 7.23 -4.74 10.84
CA GLY A 34 7.79 -4.38 12.14
C GLY A 34 7.56 -5.48 13.18
N VAL A 35 6.30 -5.90 13.35
CA VAL A 35 5.94 -6.99 14.29
C VAL A 35 6.68 -8.29 13.97
N LEU A 36 6.70 -8.71 12.69
CA LEU A 36 7.41 -9.94 12.28
C LEU A 36 8.91 -9.85 12.55
N ASN A 37 9.53 -8.68 12.35
CA ASN A 37 10.94 -8.47 12.69
C ASN A 37 11.21 -8.57 14.19
N TYR A 38 10.29 -8.06 15.03
CA TYR A 38 10.38 -8.22 16.49
C TYR A 38 10.25 -9.66 16.92
N VAL A 39 9.24 -10.38 16.40
CA VAL A 39 9.06 -11.81 16.67
C VAL A 39 10.31 -12.60 16.28
N TYR A 40 10.88 -12.29 15.13
CA TYR A 40 12.12 -12.92 14.66
C TYR A 40 13.29 -12.70 15.62
N ALA A 41 13.58 -11.43 15.94
CA ALA A 41 14.71 -11.12 16.80
C ALA A 41 14.51 -11.67 18.22
N LEU A 42 13.27 -11.65 18.74
CA LEU A 42 12.96 -12.20 20.06
C LEU A 42 13.07 -13.72 20.10
N ALA A 43 12.62 -14.42 19.04
CA ALA A 43 12.81 -15.87 18.95
C ALA A 43 14.30 -16.26 18.95
N LEU A 44 15.13 -15.47 18.26
CA LEU A 44 16.58 -15.73 18.19
C LEU A 44 17.31 -15.52 19.52
N THR A 45 16.79 -14.66 20.45
CA THR A 45 17.38 -14.57 21.81
C THR A 45 17.24 -15.85 22.61
N ARG A 46 16.31 -16.74 22.21
CA ARG A 46 16.09 -18.04 22.86
C ARG A 46 16.73 -19.22 22.12
N LEU A 47 16.95 -19.07 20.82
CA LEU A 47 17.50 -20.12 19.96
C LEU A 47 19.02 -20.05 19.85
N LEU A 48 19.61 -18.86 19.97
CA LEU A 48 21.05 -18.64 19.91
C LEU A 48 21.59 -18.48 21.33
N ASP A 49 22.82 -18.95 21.57
CA ASP A 49 23.59 -18.54 22.75
C ASP A 49 23.88 -17.04 22.71
N VAL A 50 24.21 -16.47 23.86
CA VAL A 50 24.42 -15.03 24.05
C VAL A 50 25.48 -14.46 23.10
N GLY A 51 26.58 -15.21 22.88
CA GLY A 51 27.67 -14.80 21.99
C GLY A 51 27.23 -14.81 20.52
N SER A 52 26.57 -15.88 20.11
CA SER A 52 26.00 -15.99 18.75
C SER A 52 24.93 -14.95 18.47
N TYR A 53 24.11 -14.61 19.48
CA TYR A 53 23.13 -13.51 19.35
C TYR A 53 23.82 -12.15 19.17
N ALA A 54 24.91 -11.88 19.88
CA ALA A 54 25.65 -10.63 19.72
C ALA A 54 26.22 -10.49 18.28
N VAL A 55 26.76 -11.56 17.72
CA VAL A 55 27.24 -11.62 16.32
C VAL A 55 26.08 -11.42 15.33
N PHE A 56 24.96 -12.11 15.57
CA PHE A 56 23.75 -11.94 14.76
C PHE A 56 23.25 -10.49 14.75
N ALA A 57 23.12 -9.88 15.94
CA ALA A 57 22.57 -8.52 16.09
C ALA A 57 23.47 -7.47 15.43
N ALA A 58 24.80 -7.60 15.55
CA ALA A 58 25.75 -6.73 14.84
C ALA A 58 25.68 -6.90 13.32
N GLY A 59 25.65 -8.15 12.84
CA GLY A 59 25.46 -8.47 11.41
C GLY A 59 24.14 -7.94 10.87
N GLN A 60 23.05 -8.10 11.64
CA GLN A 60 21.75 -7.50 11.32
C GLN A 60 21.82 -5.97 11.25
N GLY A 61 22.52 -5.32 12.17
CA GLY A 61 22.74 -3.88 12.17
C GLY A 61 23.40 -3.41 10.87
N LEU A 62 24.45 -4.11 10.42
CA LEU A 62 25.12 -3.84 9.13
C LEU A 62 24.18 -4.02 7.93
N VAL A 63 23.45 -5.13 7.88
CA VAL A 63 22.49 -5.41 6.79
C VAL A 63 21.38 -4.38 6.77
N VAL A 64 20.82 -4.00 7.92
CA VAL A 64 19.72 -3.01 8.01
C VAL A 64 20.22 -1.61 7.64
N CYS A 65 21.40 -1.23 8.08
CA CYS A 65 22.03 0.05 7.71
C CYS A 65 22.19 0.17 6.19
N THR A 66 22.79 -0.82 5.56
CA THR A 66 23.02 -0.84 4.12
C THR A 66 21.72 -1.03 3.34
N ALA A 67 20.77 -1.82 3.84
CA ALA A 67 19.45 -1.97 3.25
C ALA A 67 18.66 -0.65 3.26
N ALA A 68 18.75 0.16 4.32
CA ALA A 68 18.11 1.47 4.38
C ALA A 68 18.63 2.41 3.28
N VAL A 69 19.93 2.39 3.03
CA VAL A 69 20.55 3.12 1.90
C VAL A 69 20.08 2.55 0.57
N ALA A 70 20.10 1.23 0.41
CA ALA A 70 19.68 0.54 -0.82
C ALA A 70 18.21 0.82 -1.19
N VAL A 71 17.32 0.87 -0.20
CA VAL A 71 15.87 1.07 -0.42
C VAL A 71 15.55 2.49 -0.88
N VAL A 72 16.32 3.48 -0.42
CA VAL A 72 16.01 4.89 -0.70
C VAL A 72 16.74 5.39 -1.94
N THR A 73 17.95 4.90 -2.24
CA THR A 73 18.75 5.40 -3.36
C THR A 73 18.21 4.98 -4.72
N VAL A 74 18.43 3.73 -5.09
CA VAL A 74 18.12 3.21 -6.43
C VAL A 74 16.60 3.14 -6.68
N PRO A 75 15.79 2.59 -5.76
CA PRO A 75 14.34 2.50 -5.98
C PRO A 75 13.64 3.85 -6.10
N TRP A 76 13.95 4.80 -5.23
CA TRP A 76 13.29 6.13 -5.29
C TRP A 76 13.69 6.91 -6.52
N MET A 77 14.97 6.88 -6.86
CA MET A 77 15.46 7.50 -8.09
C MET A 77 14.78 6.88 -9.32
N LEU A 78 14.73 5.55 -9.40
CA LEU A 78 14.07 4.85 -10.48
C LEU A 78 12.58 5.19 -10.54
N ALA A 79 11.89 5.18 -9.40
CA ALA A 79 10.47 5.52 -9.33
C ALA A 79 10.19 6.95 -9.80
N GLN A 80 11.00 7.93 -9.38
CA GLN A 80 10.88 9.31 -9.82
C GLN A 80 11.23 9.49 -11.30
N ALA A 81 12.26 8.78 -11.80
CA ALA A 81 12.63 8.84 -13.21
C ALA A 81 11.54 8.26 -14.11
N LEU A 82 10.95 7.12 -13.72
CA LEU A 82 9.84 6.50 -14.44
C LEU A 82 8.58 7.38 -14.46
N ALA A 83 8.28 8.05 -13.34
CA ALA A 83 7.12 8.95 -13.24
C ALA A 83 7.25 10.21 -14.10
N ARG A 84 8.49 10.67 -14.37
CA ARG A 84 8.79 11.88 -15.15
C ARG A 84 9.09 11.59 -16.62
N ALA A 85 9.40 10.33 -16.96
CA ALA A 85 9.80 9.93 -18.30
C ALA A 85 8.68 10.16 -19.31
N ARG A 86 8.97 10.91 -20.37
CA ARG A 86 8.06 11.25 -21.46
C ARG A 86 8.13 10.24 -22.62
N SER A 87 9.17 9.42 -22.66
CA SER A 87 9.41 8.43 -23.71
C SER A 87 9.81 7.06 -23.16
N GLU A 88 9.62 5.99 -23.96
CA GLU A 88 10.11 4.65 -23.61
C GLU A 88 11.65 4.59 -23.55
N ALA A 89 12.33 5.40 -24.35
CA ALA A 89 13.79 5.51 -24.32
C ALA A 89 14.29 6.03 -22.99
N GLU A 90 13.69 7.10 -22.46
CA GLU A 90 14.01 7.66 -21.12
C GLU A 90 13.75 6.66 -20.00
N ARG A 91 12.63 5.91 -20.08
CA ARG A 91 12.32 4.83 -19.13
C ARG A 91 13.38 3.73 -19.19
N GLY A 92 13.80 3.36 -20.39
CA GLY A 92 14.85 2.35 -20.62
C GLY A 92 16.20 2.80 -20.06
N GLU A 93 16.57 4.05 -20.21
CA GLU A 93 17.81 4.64 -19.64
C GLU A 93 17.77 4.64 -18.11
N ALA A 94 16.65 5.06 -17.50
CA ALA A 94 16.49 5.05 -16.06
C ALA A 94 16.61 3.63 -15.47
N VAL A 95 16.04 2.63 -16.13
CA VAL A 95 16.16 1.22 -15.69
C VAL A 95 17.60 0.72 -15.85
N ARG A 96 18.28 1.01 -16.95
CA ARG A 96 19.70 0.62 -17.14
C ARG A 96 20.60 1.27 -16.10
N PHE A 97 20.42 2.56 -15.84
CA PHE A 97 21.14 3.27 -14.77
C PHE A 97 20.92 2.58 -13.41
N ALA A 98 19.66 2.27 -13.07
CA ALA A 98 19.31 1.60 -11.82
C ALA A 98 19.94 0.20 -11.70
N ILE A 99 20.01 -0.55 -12.80
CA ILE A 99 20.63 -1.89 -12.81
C ILE A 99 22.14 -1.74 -12.56
N VAL A 100 22.84 -0.91 -13.34
CA VAL A 100 24.30 -0.76 -13.19
C VAL A 100 24.65 -0.23 -11.80
N THR A 101 23.97 0.82 -11.34
CA THR A 101 24.25 1.42 -10.02
C THR A 101 23.84 0.51 -8.86
N GLY A 102 22.75 -0.27 -9.01
CA GLY A 102 22.31 -1.24 -8.01
C GLY A 102 23.31 -2.38 -7.84
N PHE A 103 23.80 -2.97 -8.94
CA PHE A 103 24.78 -4.05 -8.89
C PHE A 103 26.16 -3.55 -8.43
N ALA A 104 26.67 -2.43 -8.99
CA ALA A 104 27.95 -1.86 -8.59
C ALA A 104 27.93 -1.38 -7.12
N GLY A 105 26.85 -0.66 -6.74
CA GLY A 105 26.67 -0.23 -5.36
C GLY A 105 26.52 -1.41 -4.40
N GLY A 106 25.84 -2.48 -4.83
CA GLY A 106 25.70 -3.72 -4.07
C GLY A 106 27.06 -4.41 -3.84
N LEU A 107 27.92 -4.45 -4.85
CA LEU A 107 29.25 -5.03 -4.72
C LEU A 107 30.11 -4.21 -3.74
N VAL A 108 30.12 -2.90 -3.87
CA VAL A 108 30.86 -2.00 -2.96
C VAL A 108 30.34 -2.16 -1.53
N ALA A 109 28.98 -2.14 -1.35
CA ALA A 109 28.37 -2.32 -0.04
C ALA A 109 28.71 -3.70 0.58
N ALA A 110 28.71 -4.76 -0.22
CA ALA A 110 29.05 -6.11 0.23
C ALA A 110 30.52 -6.20 0.68
N LEU A 111 31.45 -5.57 -0.04
CA LEU A 111 32.87 -5.51 0.34
C LEU A 111 33.08 -4.73 1.64
N VAL A 112 32.45 -3.56 1.79
CA VAL A 112 32.54 -2.75 3.01
C VAL A 112 31.94 -3.49 4.21
N VAL A 113 30.75 -4.05 4.05
CA VAL A 113 30.06 -4.80 5.10
C VAL A 113 30.82 -6.07 5.48
N GLY A 114 31.36 -6.78 4.49
CA GLY A 114 32.21 -7.94 4.73
C GLY A 114 33.48 -7.57 5.52
N GLY A 115 34.15 -6.48 5.15
CA GLY A 115 35.34 -5.99 5.87
C GLY A 115 35.05 -5.61 7.33
N VAL A 116 33.89 -4.98 7.61
CA VAL A 116 33.48 -4.68 8.98
C VAL A 116 33.06 -5.95 9.73
N ALA A 117 32.28 -6.84 9.09
CA ALA A 117 31.81 -8.09 9.71
C ALA A 117 32.99 -9.00 10.10
N ALA A 118 34.08 -8.99 9.33
CA ALA A 118 35.27 -9.76 9.63
C ALA A 118 35.97 -9.37 10.96
N GLN A 119 35.65 -8.19 11.53
CA GLN A 119 36.18 -7.76 12.82
C GLN A 119 35.56 -8.50 14.02
N PHE A 120 34.34 -9.06 13.88
CA PHE A 120 33.61 -9.66 14.99
C PHE A 120 32.97 -11.03 14.65
N ALA A 121 33.00 -11.44 13.39
CA ALA A 121 32.34 -12.67 12.91
C ALA A 121 33.34 -13.61 12.21
N GLY A 122 33.10 -14.93 12.27
CA GLY A 122 33.83 -15.90 11.51
C GLY A 122 33.59 -15.80 9.99
N ALA A 123 34.47 -16.43 9.20
CA ALA A 123 34.47 -16.31 7.72
C ALA A 123 33.11 -16.65 7.08
N THR A 124 32.45 -17.72 7.53
CA THR A 124 31.12 -18.11 7.00
C THR A 124 30.09 -17.01 7.22
N THR A 125 30.00 -16.49 8.43
CA THR A 125 29.03 -15.39 8.75
C THR A 125 29.36 -14.14 7.98
N THR A 126 30.62 -13.79 7.83
CA THR A 126 31.11 -12.65 7.04
C THR A 126 30.68 -12.76 5.59
N LEU A 127 30.89 -13.91 4.95
CA LEU A 127 30.48 -14.17 3.56
C LEU A 127 28.96 -14.12 3.40
N VAL A 128 28.21 -14.67 4.37
CA VAL A 128 26.75 -14.63 4.35
C VAL A 128 26.22 -13.20 4.45
N VAL A 129 26.75 -12.38 5.36
CA VAL A 129 26.36 -10.97 5.52
C VAL A 129 26.68 -10.16 4.26
N ALA A 130 27.86 -10.34 3.68
CA ALA A 130 28.24 -9.69 2.43
C ALA A 130 27.34 -10.12 1.26
N GLY A 131 27.08 -11.43 1.13
CA GLY A 131 26.18 -11.98 0.11
C GLY A 131 24.73 -11.49 0.26
N ALA A 132 24.20 -11.48 1.48
CA ALA A 132 22.87 -10.95 1.77
C ALA A 132 22.77 -9.47 1.41
N THR A 133 23.79 -8.67 1.74
CA THR A 133 23.88 -7.25 1.36
C THR A 133 23.84 -7.06 -0.15
N PHE A 134 24.65 -7.83 -0.89
CA PHE A 134 24.64 -7.80 -2.35
C PHE A 134 23.25 -8.12 -2.94
N LEU A 135 22.64 -9.21 -2.47
CA LEU A 135 21.31 -9.64 -2.92
C LEU A 135 20.24 -8.59 -2.64
N ILE A 136 20.30 -7.91 -1.50
CA ILE A 136 19.39 -6.81 -1.16
C ILE A 136 19.52 -5.70 -2.21
N TYR A 137 20.72 -5.21 -2.50
CA TYR A 137 20.92 -4.17 -3.50
C TYR A 137 20.44 -4.59 -4.89
N ALA A 138 20.79 -5.78 -5.34
CA ALA A 138 20.43 -6.31 -6.66
C ALA A 138 18.91 -6.46 -6.85
N THR A 139 18.18 -6.82 -5.78
CA THR A 139 16.73 -7.07 -5.85
C THR A 139 15.89 -5.81 -5.64
N ARG A 140 16.39 -4.78 -4.97
CA ARG A 140 15.65 -3.51 -4.72
C ARG A 140 15.34 -2.73 -6.00
N ILE A 141 16.02 -2.98 -7.11
CA ILE A 141 15.67 -2.42 -8.43
C ILE A 141 14.22 -2.76 -8.79
N SER A 142 13.78 -3.99 -8.49
CA SER A 142 12.40 -4.42 -8.71
C SER A 142 11.40 -3.68 -7.81
N ALA A 143 11.79 -3.32 -6.59
CA ALA A 143 10.97 -2.48 -5.72
C ALA A 143 10.75 -1.08 -6.32
N GLY A 144 11.82 -0.45 -6.83
CA GLY A 144 11.74 0.84 -7.51
C GLY A 144 10.88 0.79 -8.79
N TRP A 145 10.96 -0.31 -9.53
CA TRP A 145 10.09 -0.56 -10.66
C TRP A 145 8.61 -0.65 -10.27
N LEU A 146 8.29 -1.42 -9.23
CA LEU A 146 6.93 -1.56 -8.72
C LEU A 146 6.38 -0.22 -8.20
N GLN A 147 7.21 0.58 -7.54
CA GLN A 147 6.85 1.90 -7.04
C GLN A 147 6.64 2.90 -8.18
N GLY A 148 7.55 2.96 -9.15
CA GLY A 148 7.48 3.88 -10.29
C GLY A 148 6.36 3.55 -11.29
N THR A 149 5.88 2.31 -11.28
CA THR A 149 4.69 1.87 -12.04
C THR A 149 3.42 1.85 -11.19
N GLU A 150 3.41 2.51 -10.02
CA GLU A 150 2.28 2.66 -9.09
C GLU A 150 1.66 1.33 -8.62
N ARG A 151 2.43 0.23 -8.68
CA ARG A 151 2.00 -1.10 -8.21
C ARG A 151 2.19 -1.25 -6.71
N LEU A 152 1.74 -0.26 -5.95
CA LEU A 152 1.97 -0.14 -4.50
C LEU A 152 1.44 -1.34 -3.69
N ARG A 153 0.31 -1.90 -4.12
CA ARG A 153 -0.24 -3.11 -3.51
C ARG A 153 0.69 -4.32 -3.68
N THR A 154 1.22 -4.53 -4.88
CA THR A 154 2.17 -5.62 -5.15
C THR A 154 3.44 -5.42 -4.34
N LEU A 155 3.93 -4.18 -4.25
CA LEU A 155 5.08 -3.82 -3.43
C LEU A 155 4.83 -4.17 -1.95
N GLY A 156 3.68 -3.75 -1.38
CA GLY A 156 3.31 -4.08 0.00
C GLY A 156 3.21 -5.59 0.26
N MET A 157 2.63 -6.36 -0.68
CA MET A 157 2.55 -7.81 -0.55
C MET A 157 3.93 -8.48 -0.60
N VAL A 158 4.82 -8.03 -1.49
CA VAL A 158 6.18 -8.58 -1.60
C VAL A 158 7.00 -8.23 -0.37
N THR A 159 6.87 -7.01 0.16
CA THR A 159 7.54 -6.59 1.40
C THR A 159 7.05 -7.40 2.61
N THR A 160 5.74 -7.68 2.69
CA THR A 160 5.22 -8.55 3.75
C THR A 160 5.69 -10.00 3.58
N ALA A 161 5.69 -10.51 2.35
CA ALA A 161 6.21 -11.86 2.05
C ALA A 161 7.72 -11.98 2.37
N GLU A 162 8.50 -10.94 2.13
CA GLU A 162 9.90 -10.84 2.56
C GLU A 162 10.03 -11.04 4.07
N ALA A 163 9.22 -10.33 4.89
CA ALA A 163 9.31 -10.46 6.34
C ALA A 163 8.87 -11.83 6.85
N VAL A 164 7.80 -12.41 6.28
CA VAL A 164 7.35 -13.76 6.60
C VAL A 164 8.41 -14.81 6.22
N LEU A 165 8.96 -14.69 5.01
CA LEU A 165 9.96 -15.63 4.52
C LEU A 165 11.24 -15.57 5.36
N LYS A 166 11.66 -14.35 5.75
CA LYS A 166 12.80 -14.17 6.67
C LYS A 166 12.56 -14.86 8.00
N LEU A 167 11.37 -14.67 8.62
CA LEU A 167 11.02 -15.32 9.87
C LEU A 167 11.06 -16.84 9.73
N VAL A 168 10.36 -17.40 8.76
CA VAL A 168 10.23 -18.85 8.58
C VAL A 168 11.57 -19.49 8.23
N VAL A 169 12.28 -18.94 7.24
CA VAL A 169 13.57 -19.49 6.79
C VAL A 169 14.64 -19.31 7.85
N GLY A 170 14.67 -18.17 8.54
CA GLY A 170 15.65 -17.93 9.58
C GLY A 170 15.49 -18.84 10.79
N LEU A 171 14.23 -19.02 11.26
CA LEU A 171 13.97 -20.00 12.32
C LEU A 171 14.29 -21.42 11.88
N PHE A 172 13.97 -21.78 10.65
CA PHE A 172 14.33 -23.10 10.11
C PHE A 172 15.85 -23.32 10.06
N PHE A 173 16.60 -22.33 9.59
CA PHE A 173 18.08 -22.44 9.50
C PHE A 173 18.74 -22.51 10.87
N VAL A 174 18.20 -21.85 11.88
CA VAL A 174 18.75 -21.88 13.24
C VAL A 174 18.26 -23.08 14.03
N ALA A 175 16.94 -23.34 14.05
CA ALA A 175 16.37 -24.36 14.93
C ALA A 175 16.42 -25.77 14.35
N VAL A 176 16.47 -25.94 13.03
CA VAL A 176 16.46 -27.28 12.39
C VAL A 176 17.80 -27.63 11.78
N LEU A 177 18.49 -26.68 11.13
CA LEU A 177 19.78 -26.91 10.49
C LEU A 177 20.98 -26.53 11.35
N ASP A 178 20.74 -25.93 12.52
CA ASP A 178 21.76 -25.50 13.49
C ASP A 178 22.89 -24.65 12.90
N LEU A 179 22.53 -23.75 11.96
CA LEU A 179 23.49 -22.88 11.26
C LEU A 179 23.89 -21.65 12.09
N GLY A 180 23.43 -21.54 13.32
CA GLY A 180 23.74 -20.44 14.22
C GLY A 180 23.50 -19.05 13.65
N PRO A 181 24.35 -18.03 13.95
CA PRO A 181 24.17 -16.66 13.48
C PRO A 181 24.28 -16.54 11.96
N ALA A 182 25.06 -17.41 11.29
CA ALA A 182 25.15 -17.42 9.82
C ALA A 182 23.79 -17.77 9.19
N GLY A 183 23.09 -18.79 9.72
CA GLY A 183 21.76 -19.18 9.26
C GLY A 183 20.72 -18.06 9.45
N ALA A 184 20.74 -17.42 10.62
CA ALA A 184 19.85 -16.28 10.90
C ALA A 184 20.08 -15.12 9.94
N LEU A 185 21.31 -14.81 9.57
CA LEU A 185 21.68 -13.73 8.63
C LEU A 185 21.45 -14.12 7.17
N ALA A 186 21.64 -15.39 6.80
CA ALA A 186 21.32 -15.90 5.45
C ALA A 186 19.85 -15.70 5.08
N ALA A 187 18.95 -15.75 6.07
CA ALA A 187 17.53 -15.53 5.87
C ALA A 187 17.21 -14.14 5.27
N PHE A 188 18.03 -13.12 5.52
CA PHE A 188 17.86 -11.80 4.90
C PHE A 188 18.11 -11.85 3.38
N GLY A 189 19.10 -12.62 2.94
CA GLY A 189 19.39 -12.82 1.50
C GLY A 189 18.34 -13.66 0.80
N VAL A 190 17.84 -14.73 1.44
CA VAL A 190 16.78 -15.59 0.90
C VAL A 190 15.45 -14.84 0.85
N ALA A 191 15.15 -14.04 1.85
CA ALA A 191 13.89 -13.30 1.97
C ALA A 191 13.65 -12.29 0.85
N VAL A 192 14.71 -11.74 0.25
CA VAL A 192 14.57 -10.76 -0.85
C VAL A 192 14.42 -11.41 -2.23
N LEU A 193 14.58 -12.72 -2.37
CA LEU A 193 14.45 -13.43 -3.65
C LEU A 193 13.08 -13.25 -4.34
N PRO A 194 11.94 -13.13 -3.63
CA PRO A 194 10.66 -12.84 -4.28
C PRO A 194 10.65 -11.60 -5.17
N TYR A 195 11.47 -10.58 -4.88
CA TYR A 195 11.60 -9.40 -5.76
C TYR A 195 12.16 -9.76 -7.14
N ALA A 196 12.96 -10.81 -7.27
CA ALA A 196 13.53 -11.24 -8.56
C ALA A 196 12.47 -11.71 -9.56
N PHE A 197 11.26 -12.07 -9.11
CA PHE A 197 10.13 -12.40 -9.99
C PHE A 197 9.50 -11.17 -10.66
N PHE A 198 9.74 -9.96 -10.13
CA PHE A 198 9.18 -8.71 -10.63
C PHE A 198 10.24 -7.89 -11.38
N ARG A 199 10.84 -8.48 -12.40
CA ARG A 199 11.89 -7.83 -13.18
C ARG A 199 11.35 -6.65 -13.98
N PRO A 200 12.10 -5.54 -14.10
CA PRO A 200 11.80 -4.48 -15.05
C PRO A 200 11.70 -5.06 -16.46
N ARG A 201 10.72 -4.58 -17.23
CA ARG A 201 10.59 -4.98 -18.65
C ARG A 201 11.89 -4.65 -19.40
N ARG A 202 12.28 -5.53 -20.30
CA ARG A 202 13.25 -5.17 -21.32
C ARG A 202 12.57 -4.16 -22.26
N PHE A 203 12.90 -2.90 -22.12
CA PHE A 203 12.52 -1.92 -23.12
C PHE A 203 13.28 -2.24 -24.40
N ARG A 204 12.58 -2.52 -25.48
CA ARG A 204 13.18 -2.57 -26.81
C ARG A 204 13.58 -1.14 -27.16
N GLY A 205 14.81 -0.78 -26.79
CA GLY A 205 15.42 0.44 -27.29
C GLY A 205 15.50 0.33 -28.79
N GLY A 206 15.00 1.32 -29.50
CA GLY A 206 15.23 1.46 -30.91
C GLY A 206 16.75 1.44 -31.21
N ARG A 207 17.14 1.38 -32.48
CA ARG A 207 18.53 1.33 -32.99
C ARG A 207 19.49 2.41 -32.41
N THR A 208 18.97 3.36 -31.63
CA THR A 208 19.68 4.47 -30.96
C THR A 208 19.97 4.22 -29.46
N ALA A 209 19.81 2.99 -28.97
CA ALA A 209 20.05 2.70 -27.56
C ALA A 209 21.54 2.92 -27.22
N ARG A 210 21.80 3.91 -26.37
CA ARG A 210 23.16 4.18 -25.85
C ARG A 210 23.75 2.95 -25.15
N PRO A 211 25.06 2.74 -25.17
CA PRO A 211 25.72 1.66 -24.44
C PRO A 211 25.36 1.67 -22.96
N TRP A 212 25.36 0.52 -22.31
CA TRP A 212 24.99 0.37 -20.89
C TRP A 212 25.76 1.32 -19.96
N LEU A 213 27.04 1.56 -20.22
CA LEU A 213 27.89 2.45 -19.42
C LEU A 213 27.61 3.94 -19.65
N SER A 214 27.08 4.33 -20.81
CA SER A 214 26.74 5.73 -21.05
C SER A 214 25.48 6.18 -20.31
N ALA A 215 24.61 5.24 -19.86
CA ALA A 215 23.49 5.56 -18.98
C ALA A 215 23.94 6.08 -17.61
N THR A 216 25.19 5.77 -17.17
CA THR A 216 25.76 6.26 -15.91
C THR A 216 26.39 7.66 -16.04
N ALA A 217 26.41 8.26 -17.23
CA ALA A 217 26.98 9.59 -17.46
C ALA A 217 26.04 10.74 -17.05
N ASP A 218 24.78 10.47 -16.69
CA ASP A 218 23.83 11.51 -16.28
C ASP A 218 24.17 12.06 -14.88
N ARG A 219 24.85 13.21 -14.87
CA ARG A 219 25.22 13.93 -13.64
C ARG A 219 24.02 14.38 -12.81
N ALA A 220 22.85 14.59 -13.41
CA ALA A 220 21.65 15.02 -12.68
C ALA A 220 21.06 13.88 -11.87
N LEU A 221 21.02 12.67 -12.45
CA LEU A 221 20.60 11.45 -11.74
C LEU A 221 21.56 11.12 -10.57
N TRP A 222 22.88 11.23 -10.81
CA TRP A 222 23.88 11.02 -9.76
C TRP A 222 23.74 12.01 -8.61
N ARG A 223 23.60 13.31 -8.91
CA ARG A 223 23.46 14.35 -7.87
C ARG A 223 22.25 14.09 -6.97
N ARG A 224 21.12 13.66 -7.56
CA ARG A 224 19.91 13.29 -6.81
C ARG A 224 20.11 12.01 -6.00
N ALA A 225 20.69 10.98 -6.61
CA ALA A 225 20.94 9.71 -5.93
C ALA A 225 21.85 9.91 -4.71
N VAL A 226 22.95 10.65 -4.88
CA VAL A 226 23.88 10.95 -3.79
C VAL A 226 23.24 11.82 -2.71
N GLY A 227 22.48 12.86 -3.07
CA GLY A 227 21.81 13.72 -2.09
C GLY A 227 20.81 12.95 -1.22
N VAL A 228 19.98 12.10 -1.83
CA VAL A 228 19.03 11.27 -1.08
C VAL A 228 19.75 10.20 -0.26
N ALA A 229 20.77 9.53 -0.84
CA ALA A 229 21.58 8.52 -0.17
C ALA A 229 22.28 9.06 1.06
N SER A 230 22.87 10.26 0.95
CA SER A 230 23.62 10.89 2.04
C SER A 230 22.74 11.15 3.25
N LEU A 231 21.58 11.76 3.06
CA LEU A 231 20.68 12.08 4.17
C LEU A 231 20.14 10.82 4.87
N GLN A 232 19.64 9.86 4.10
CA GLN A 232 19.12 8.61 4.66
C GLN A 232 20.23 7.70 5.17
N GLY A 233 21.39 7.73 4.53
CA GLY A 233 22.57 6.99 4.97
C GLY A 233 23.06 7.44 6.34
N VAL A 234 23.06 8.74 6.63
CA VAL A 234 23.44 9.24 7.96
C VAL A 234 22.43 8.81 9.03
N VAL A 235 21.12 8.89 8.75
CA VAL A 235 20.09 8.41 9.69
C VAL A 235 20.23 6.90 9.92
N ALA A 236 20.44 6.13 8.86
CA ALA A 236 20.63 4.67 8.96
C ALA A 236 21.93 4.32 9.73
N MET A 237 23.00 5.09 9.52
CA MET A 237 24.24 4.94 10.30
C MET A 237 24.00 5.21 11.79
N MET A 238 23.33 6.31 12.14
CA MET A 238 22.98 6.59 13.54
C MET A 238 22.08 5.50 14.14
N ALA A 239 21.25 4.87 13.31
CA ALA A 239 20.40 3.77 13.76
C ALA A 239 21.11 2.41 13.87
N ALA A 240 22.35 2.25 13.47
CA ALA A 240 23.04 0.96 13.46
C ALA A 240 24.39 0.99 14.18
N VAL A 241 25.07 2.14 14.22
CA VAL A 241 26.47 2.23 14.64
C VAL A 241 26.69 1.79 16.07
N ASP A 242 25.76 2.04 16.99
CA ASP A 242 25.85 1.64 18.38
C ASP A 242 25.83 0.11 18.55
N VAL A 243 24.93 -0.58 17.79
CA VAL A 243 24.84 -2.04 17.82
C VAL A 243 26.10 -2.68 17.23
N ILE A 244 26.68 -2.07 16.20
CA ILE A 244 27.94 -2.51 15.59
C ILE A 244 29.12 -2.23 16.54
N LEU A 245 29.18 -1.03 17.11
CA LEU A 245 30.25 -0.58 17.97
C LEU A 245 30.38 -1.45 19.22
N VAL A 246 29.26 -1.81 19.88
CA VAL A 246 29.26 -2.67 21.06
C VAL A 246 29.77 -4.09 20.75
N ALA A 247 29.69 -4.55 19.49
CA ALA A 247 30.21 -5.85 19.08
C ALA A 247 31.72 -5.82 18.74
N VAL A 248 32.23 -4.65 18.36
CA VAL A 248 33.66 -4.45 18.00
C VAL A 248 34.50 -4.07 19.24
N LEU A 249 33.89 -3.33 20.17
CA LEU A 249 34.58 -2.92 21.40
C LEU A 249 34.82 -4.11 22.34
N PRO A 250 35.91 -4.07 23.17
CA PRO A 250 36.22 -5.13 24.15
C PRO A 250 35.22 -5.11 25.30
N THR A 251 33.97 -5.56 25.03
CA THR A 251 32.88 -5.67 25.98
C THR A 251 32.58 -7.14 26.30
N ASP A 252 32.07 -7.41 27.51
CA ASP A 252 31.52 -8.71 27.83
C ASP A 252 30.35 -9.05 26.89
N ARG A 253 30.33 -10.28 26.40
CA ARG A 253 29.31 -10.75 25.44
C ARG A 253 27.88 -10.66 25.96
N ALA A 254 27.70 -10.89 27.27
CA ALA A 254 26.39 -10.76 27.90
C ALA A 254 25.93 -9.28 27.97
N ALA A 255 26.85 -8.38 28.28
CA ALA A 255 26.56 -6.93 28.26
C ALA A 255 26.27 -6.44 26.84
N ALA A 256 27.03 -6.89 25.82
CA ALA A 256 26.80 -6.57 24.43
C ALA A 256 25.43 -7.08 23.95
N ALA A 257 25.08 -8.33 24.24
CA ALA A 257 23.79 -8.91 23.89
C ALA A 257 22.63 -8.21 24.59
N SER A 258 22.80 -7.86 25.88
CA SER A 258 21.81 -7.09 26.64
C SER A 258 21.57 -5.70 26.04
N TYR A 259 22.64 -5.00 25.65
CA TYR A 259 22.53 -3.72 24.95
C TYR A 259 21.77 -3.84 23.64
N GLN A 260 22.15 -4.79 22.81
CA GLN A 260 21.53 -5.04 21.52
C GLN A 260 20.04 -5.41 21.63
N ALA A 261 19.69 -6.23 22.63
CA ALA A 261 18.31 -6.56 22.95
C ALA A 261 17.51 -5.35 23.43
N ALA A 262 18.10 -4.51 24.27
CA ALA A 262 17.48 -3.25 24.72
C ALA A 262 17.29 -2.27 23.55
N VAL A 263 18.25 -2.13 22.66
CA VAL A 263 18.14 -1.32 21.45
C VAL A 263 17.03 -1.85 20.53
N MET A 264 16.91 -3.16 20.36
CA MET A 264 15.84 -3.76 19.56
C MET A 264 14.46 -3.31 20.06
N LEU A 265 14.20 -3.43 21.36
CA LEU A 265 12.93 -3.00 21.97
C LEU A 265 12.76 -1.48 21.96
N GLY A 266 13.83 -0.73 22.24
CA GLY A 266 13.82 0.73 22.32
C GLY A 266 13.56 1.43 20.97
N ARG A 267 13.78 0.77 19.83
CA ARG A 267 13.61 1.37 18.49
C ARG A 267 12.22 1.27 17.88
N VAL A 268 11.21 0.82 18.62
CA VAL A 268 9.80 0.82 18.15
C VAL A 268 9.37 2.18 17.58
N PRO A 269 9.67 3.33 18.23
CA PRO A 269 9.30 4.64 17.71
C PRO A 269 9.90 4.98 16.34
N LEU A 270 11.09 4.48 16.02
CA LEU A 270 11.74 4.72 14.73
C LEU A 270 10.94 4.10 13.56
N PHE A 271 10.36 2.92 13.74
CA PHE A 271 9.52 2.31 12.70
C PHE A 271 8.23 3.09 12.47
N LEU A 272 7.66 3.67 13.52
CA LEU A 272 6.49 4.54 13.43
C LEU A 272 6.80 5.81 12.63
N ALA A 273 8.00 6.39 12.81
CA ALA A 273 8.43 7.56 12.02
C ALA A 273 8.46 7.24 10.51
N GLY A 274 8.88 6.04 10.13
CA GLY A 274 8.84 5.57 8.73
C GLY A 274 7.42 5.54 8.17
N ALA A 275 6.45 5.04 8.93
CA ALA A 275 5.05 5.01 8.51
C ALA A 275 4.46 6.42 8.34
N VAL A 276 4.74 7.33 9.28
CA VAL A 276 4.32 8.74 9.19
C VAL A 276 4.99 9.42 7.98
N SER A 277 6.29 9.19 7.76
CA SER A 277 7.02 9.74 6.61
C SER A 277 6.38 9.34 5.28
N ILE A 278 6.05 8.06 5.10
CA ILE A 278 5.41 7.56 3.87
C ILE A 278 4.04 8.20 3.66
N ALA A 279 3.25 8.38 4.72
CA ALA A 279 1.92 8.97 4.63
C ALA A 279 1.94 10.46 4.27
N PHE A 280 2.89 11.23 4.82
CA PHE A 280 2.92 12.68 4.67
C PHE A 280 3.82 13.18 3.53
N LEU A 281 4.81 12.41 3.08
CA LEU A 281 5.77 12.80 2.06
C LEU A 281 5.13 13.32 0.75
N PRO A 282 4.10 12.68 0.18
CA PRO A 282 3.46 13.18 -1.05
C PRO A 282 2.79 14.54 -0.85
N ALA A 283 2.15 14.75 0.28
CA ALA A 283 1.47 16.01 0.60
C ALA A 283 2.48 17.14 0.91
N LEU A 284 3.58 16.83 1.59
CA LEU A 284 4.67 17.77 1.86
C LEU A 284 5.40 18.21 0.60
N SER A 285 5.62 17.30 -0.35
CA SER A 285 6.34 17.60 -1.59
C SER A 285 5.53 18.44 -2.59
N ARG A 286 4.18 18.50 -2.46
CA ARG A 286 3.30 19.32 -3.32
C ARG A 286 3.10 20.74 -2.79
N ARG A 287 3.40 21.02 -1.52
CA ARG A 287 3.19 22.33 -0.89
C ARG A 287 4.51 23.08 -0.71
N ARG A 288 4.43 24.43 -0.65
CA ARG A 288 5.61 25.27 -0.39
C ARG A 288 6.11 25.09 1.05
N ALA A 289 7.40 25.31 1.28
CA ALA A 289 8.01 25.33 2.60
C ALA A 289 7.22 26.26 3.56
N GLY A 290 7.15 25.89 4.86
CA GLY A 290 6.44 26.69 5.87
C GLY A 290 4.96 26.33 6.06
N THR A 291 4.46 25.25 5.46
CA THR A 291 3.08 24.80 5.72
C THR A 291 2.94 24.14 7.11
N PRO A 292 1.77 24.25 7.78
CA PRO A 292 1.52 23.61 9.09
C PRO A 292 1.62 22.09 9.08
N LEU A 293 1.68 21.48 7.89
CA LEU A 293 1.67 20.03 7.68
C LEU A 293 2.89 19.32 8.29
N ALA A 294 4.07 19.96 8.31
CA ALA A 294 5.26 19.41 8.96
C ALA A 294 5.09 19.35 10.49
N GLY A 295 4.50 20.39 11.09
CA GLY A 295 4.16 20.40 12.50
C GLY A 295 3.10 19.37 12.87
N ASP A 296 2.10 19.16 12.00
CA ASP A 296 1.05 18.17 12.23
C ASP A 296 1.58 16.74 12.13
N ALA A 297 2.47 16.44 11.19
CA ALA A 297 3.14 15.15 11.06
C ALA A 297 4.01 14.84 12.29
N LEU A 298 4.79 15.83 12.75
CA LEU A 298 5.62 15.67 13.95
C LEU A 298 4.77 15.44 15.21
N ARG A 299 3.66 16.17 15.35
CA ARG A 299 2.72 15.96 16.45
C ARG A 299 2.06 14.61 16.41
N MET A 300 1.61 14.18 15.24
CA MET A 300 1.04 12.85 15.04
C MET A 300 2.04 11.77 15.46
N TYR A 301 3.30 11.91 15.07
CA TYR A 301 4.37 11.03 15.51
C TYR A 301 4.51 11.03 17.02
N LEU A 302 4.70 12.20 17.66
CA LEU A 302 4.93 12.32 19.11
C LEU A 302 3.74 11.82 19.93
N THR A 303 2.51 12.02 19.46
CA THR A 303 1.30 11.56 20.15
C THR A 303 1.27 10.05 20.36
N VAL A 304 1.86 9.29 19.43
CA VAL A 304 1.90 7.82 19.52
C VAL A 304 3.25 7.32 20.04
N ALA A 305 4.33 7.95 19.57
CA ALA A 305 5.69 7.51 19.92
C ALA A 305 6.02 7.72 21.41
N VAL A 306 5.55 8.84 22.01
CA VAL A 306 5.83 9.12 23.44
C VAL A 306 5.17 8.08 24.37
N PRO A 307 3.88 7.74 24.26
CA PRO A 307 3.29 6.67 25.05
C PRO A 307 3.96 5.30 24.84
N LEU A 308 4.31 4.94 23.61
CA LEU A 308 5.02 3.68 23.31
C LEU A 308 6.43 3.66 23.93
N THR A 309 7.12 4.80 23.89
CA THR A 309 8.42 4.96 24.55
C THR A 309 8.27 4.83 26.08
N ALA A 310 7.23 5.43 26.67
CA ALA A 310 6.94 5.30 28.09
C ALA A 310 6.68 3.84 28.49
N VAL A 311 5.90 3.11 27.70
CA VAL A 311 5.69 1.67 27.92
C VAL A 311 7.04 0.93 27.86
N ALA A 312 7.85 1.13 26.83
CA ALA A 312 9.15 0.46 26.70
C ALA A 312 10.10 0.82 27.84
N ALA A 313 10.17 2.10 28.24
CA ALA A 313 11.08 2.58 29.28
C ALA A 313 10.71 2.10 30.70
N THR A 314 9.48 1.69 30.93
CA THR A 314 8.96 1.33 32.27
C THR A 314 8.71 -0.15 32.46
N VAL A 315 9.12 -1.01 31.51
CA VAL A 315 8.92 -2.47 31.59
C VAL A 315 9.45 -3.01 32.92
N PRO A 316 8.62 -3.74 33.72
CA PRO A 316 9.08 -4.38 34.95
C PRO A 316 10.13 -5.46 34.68
N GLN A 317 11.11 -5.59 35.59
CA GLN A 317 12.14 -6.64 35.47
C GLN A 317 11.53 -8.05 35.38
N ALA A 318 10.50 -8.33 36.18
CA ALA A 318 9.81 -9.62 36.17
C ALA A 318 9.15 -9.98 34.81
N VAL A 319 8.83 -8.98 33.96
CA VAL A 319 8.36 -9.20 32.60
C VAL A 319 9.54 -9.51 31.68
N LEU A 320 10.65 -8.77 31.82
CA LEU A 320 11.87 -8.98 31.04
C LEU A 320 12.47 -10.36 31.29
N ASP A 321 12.50 -10.81 32.55
CA ASP A 321 13.00 -12.13 32.94
C ASP A 321 12.18 -13.31 32.35
N ARG A 322 10.88 -13.06 32.03
CA ARG A 322 10.07 -14.04 31.30
C ARG A 322 10.32 -14.04 29.80
N VAL A 323 10.67 -12.86 29.26
CA VAL A 323 10.90 -12.67 27.82
C VAL A 323 12.31 -13.09 27.42
N PHE A 324 13.32 -12.71 28.19
CA PHE A 324 14.73 -12.95 27.92
C PHE A 324 15.31 -14.04 28.82
N PRO A 325 16.26 -14.87 28.32
CA PRO A 325 17.05 -15.77 29.14
C PRO A 325 17.95 -15.04 30.15
N ALA A 326 18.48 -15.75 31.14
CA ALA A 326 19.29 -15.17 32.23
C ALA A 326 20.55 -14.40 31.77
N GLY A 327 21.10 -14.67 30.60
CA GLY A 327 22.26 -13.96 30.03
C GLY A 327 21.97 -12.51 29.59
N TYR A 328 20.73 -12.03 29.70
CA TYR A 328 20.31 -10.67 29.29
C TYR A 328 19.95 -9.77 30.48
N ALA A 329 20.59 -9.94 31.62
CA ALA A 329 20.22 -9.29 32.89
C ALA A 329 20.22 -7.75 32.85
N GLN A 330 21.04 -7.12 31.99
CA GLN A 330 21.16 -5.66 31.90
C GLN A 330 20.10 -5.00 30.99
N VAL A 331 19.24 -5.77 30.31
CA VAL A 331 18.22 -5.19 29.41
C VAL A 331 17.34 -4.16 30.13
N GLY A 332 16.91 -4.43 31.36
CA GLY A 332 16.04 -3.55 32.12
C GLY A 332 16.62 -2.16 32.44
N THR A 333 17.92 -2.10 32.73
CA THR A 333 18.62 -0.83 32.99
C THR A 333 18.90 -0.03 31.72
N LEU A 334 19.14 -0.71 30.59
CA LEU A 334 19.49 -0.10 29.31
C LEU A 334 18.23 0.34 28.53
N LEU A 335 17.09 -0.30 28.76
CA LEU A 335 15.90 -0.15 27.92
C LEU A 335 15.32 1.27 27.97
N ALA A 336 15.32 1.93 29.11
CA ALA A 336 14.84 3.32 29.23
C ALA A 336 15.66 4.27 28.37
N LEU A 337 16.99 4.16 28.41
CA LEU A 337 17.91 5.01 27.65
C LEU A 337 17.79 4.75 26.15
N THR A 338 17.77 3.49 25.76
CA THR A 338 17.63 3.09 24.35
C THR A 338 16.25 3.42 23.77
N ALA A 339 15.18 3.42 24.59
CA ALA A 339 13.85 3.83 24.16
C ALA A 339 13.76 5.34 23.88
N VAL A 340 14.38 6.17 24.72
CA VAL A 340 14.50 7.62 24.46
C VAL A 340 15.35 7.89 23.22
N THR A 341 16.45 7.16 23.06
CA THR A 341 17.28 7.21 21.83
C THR A 341 16.44 6.87 20.58
N GLY A 342 15.62 5.81 20.64
CA GLY A 342 14.73 5.41 19.56
C GLY A 342 13.66 6.45 19.21
N LEU A 343 13.09 7.11 20.23
CA LEU A 343 12.15 8.25 20.06
C LEU A 343 12.84 9.42 19.35
N ALA A 344 14.04 9.79 19.80
CA ALA A 344 14.81 10.90 19.21
C ALA A 344 15.25 10.60 17.78
N LEU A 345 15.72 9.37 17.49
CA LEU A 345 16.06 8.92 16.12
C LEU A 345 14.85 8.94 15.19
N GLY A 346 13.68 8.53 15.68
CA GLY A 346 12.46 8.59 14.89
C GLY A 346 12.04 10.02 14.56
N ALA A 347 12.11 10.93 15.53
CA ALA A 347 11.86 12.37 15.28
C ALA A 347 12.88 12.95 14.28
N LEU A 348 14.16 12.60 14.42
CA LEU A 348 15.23 13.01 13.51
C LEU A 348 14.96 12.51 12.07
N ALA A 349 14.60 11.24 11.92
CA ALA A 349 14.27 10.65 10.61
C ALA A 349 13.09 11.37 9.94
N LEU A 350 12.09 11.78 10.72
CA LEU A 350 10.95 12.55 10.22
C LEU A 350 11.37 13.96 9.77
N LEU A 351 12.23 14.65 10.55
CA LEU A 351 12.77 15.96 10.15
C LEU A 351 13.59 15.87 8.86
N VAL A 352 14.40 14.82 8.71
CA VAL A 352 15.15 14.56 7.46
C VAL A 352 14.21 14.37 6.28
N THR A 353 13.08 13.66 6.50
CA THR A 353 12.05 13.50 5.47
C THR A 353 11.45 14.85 5.04
N PHE A 354 11.25 15.78 5.97
CA PHE A 354 10.79 17.14 5.64
C PHE A 354 11.82 17.91 4.80
N CYS A 355 13.10 17.84 5.15
CA CYS A 355 14.16 18.43 4.34
C CYS A 355 14.17 17.86 2.91
N GLN A 356 14.00 16.54 2.77
CA GLN A 356 13.92 15.89 1.45
C GLN A 356 12.68 16.31 0.66
N ALA A 357 11.54 16.47 1.32
CA ALA A 357 10.31 16.91 0.66
C ALA A 357 10.42 18.28 0.01
N VAL A 358 11.16 19.19 0.66
CA VAL A 358 11.42 20.55 0.16
C VAL A 358 12.73 20.69 -0.64
N ASN A 359 13.43 19.57 -0.90
CA ASN A 359 14.75 19.50 -1.57
C ASN A 359 15.84 20.33 -0.88
N ASP A 360 15.78 20.47 0.45
CA ASP A 360 16.79 21.15 1.25
C ASP A 360 17.90 20.16 1.66
N TYR A 361 18.87 19.98 0.80
CA TYR A 361 20.04 19.13 1.06
C TYR A 361 21.11 19.81 1.95
N ALA A 362 21.01 21.13 2.21
CA ALA A 362 21.93 21.83 3.11
C ALA A 362 21.76 21.37 4.58
N CYS A 363 20.67 20.64 4.92
CA CYS A 363 20.53 19.99 6.22
C CYS A 363 21.54 18.85 6.45
N LEU A 364 22.29 18.41 5.42
CA LEU A 364 23.33 17.38 5.55
C LEU A 364 24.47 17.81 6.50
N GLY A 365 24.87 19.09 6.48
CA GLY A 365 25.92 19.59 7.38
C GLY A 365 25.58 19.41 8.87
N PRO A 366 24.46 19.98 9.36
CA PRO A 366 24.01 19.76 10.73
C PRO A 366 23.75 18.28 11.07
N LEU A 367 23.29 17.48 10.11
CA LEU A 367 23.06 16.05 10.31
C LEU A 367 24.38 15.28 10.50
N LEU A 368 25.42 15.59 9.71
CA LEU A 368 26.77 15.04 9.89
C LEU A 368 27.39 15.47 11.24
N ALA A 369 27.23 16.74 11.60
CA ALA A 369 27.66 17.20 12.94
C ALA A 369 26.93 16.40 14.05
N GLY A 370 25.63 16.15 13.89
CA GLY A 370 24.87 15.30 14.78
C GLY A 370 25.37 13.85 14.83
N LEU A 371 25.75 13.27 13.71
CA LEU A 371 26.38 11.94 13.66
C LEU A 371 27.71 11.92 14.43
N VAL A 372 28.55 12.93 14.24
CA VAL A 372 29.82 13.05 14.98
C VAL A 372 29.56 13.16 16.49
N LEU A 373 28.64 14.02 16.93
CA LEU A 373 28.25 14.12 18.33
C LEU A 373 27.69 12.80 18.89
N TYR A 374 26.94 12.07 18.09
CA TYR A 374 26.41 10.76 18.49
C TYR A 374 27.52 9.72 18.67
N VAL A 375 28.40 9.59 17.70
CA VAL A 375 29.52 8.61 17.75
C VAL A 375 30.52 8.96 18.84
N THR A 376 30.86 10.23 19.03
CA THR A 376 31.73 10.69 20.11
C THR A 376 31.09 10.47 21.48
N GLY A 377 29.77 10.71 21.59
CA GLY A 377 28.98 10.42 22.79
C GLY A 377 28.99 8.93 23.15
N LEU A 378 28.82 8.05 22.15
CA LEU A 378 28.92 6.59 22.35
C LEU A 378 30.32 6.19 22.86
N ALA A 379 31.38 6.68 22.21
CA ALA A 379 32.77 6.33 22.55
C ALA A 379 33.18 6.88 23.92
N ALA A 380 32.88 8.15 24.20
CA ALA A 380 33.17 8.78 25.51
C ALA A 380 32.34 8.13 26.64
N GLY A 381 31.07 7.82 26.38
CA GLY A 381 30.24 7.12 27.34
C GLY A 381 30.78 5.72 27.65
N TRP A 382 31.17 4.96 26.61
CA TRP A 382 31.75 3.63 26.80
C TRP A 382 33.05 3.68 27.60
N SER A 383 33.92 4.63 27.34
CA SER A 383 35.18 4.78 28.09
C SER A 383 34.97 5.18 29.56
N ALA A 384 33.85 5.89 29.86
CA ALA A 384 33.56 6.35 31.22
C ALA A 384 32.84 5.29 32.09
N ALA A 385 31.90 4.54 31.54
CA ALA A 385 31.04 3.62 32.29
C ALA A 385 30.59 2.39 31.48
N GLY A 386 31.41 1.94 30.53
CA GLY A 386 31.12 0.77 29.70
C GLY A 386 29.81 0.88 28.93
N VAL A 387 29.04 -0.20 28.88
CA VAL A 387 27.80 -0.29 28.11
C VAL A 387 26.72 0.66 28.60
N LEU A 388 26.65 0.92 29.91
CA LEU A 388 25.69 1.88 30.47
C LEU A 388 26.04 3.32 30.05
N GLY A 389 27.33 3.68 30.13
CA GLY A 389 27.81 4.99 29.68
C GLY A 389 27.59 5.17 28.19
N MET A 390 27.80 4.12 27.39
CA MET A 390 27.50 4.13 25.97
C MET A 390 26.01 4.42 25.67
N ALA A 391 25.10 3.83 26.45
CA ALA A 391 23.65 4.10 26.30
C ALA A 391 23.30 5.56 26.63
N VAL A 392 23.89 6.13 27.71
CA VAL A 392 23.71 7.54 28.09
C VAL A 392 24.30 8.46 27.04
N GLY A 393 25.55 8.23 26.63
CA GLY A 393 26.24 9.02 25.61
C GLY A 393 25.49 8.99 24.26
N GLY A 394 24.98 7.83 23.88
CA GLY A 394 24.11 7.66 22.69
C GLY A 394 22.81 8.46 22.78
N MET A 395 22.13 8.41 23.92
CA MET A 395 20.93 9.20 24.17
C MET A 395 21.21 10.71 24.06
N CYS A 396 22.23 11.20 24.77
CA CYS A 396 22.60 12.62 24.74
C CYS A 396 23.01 13.07 23.33
N GLY A 397 23.82 12.27 22.63
CA GLY A 397 24.28 12.58 21.27
C GLY A 397 23.13 12.62 20.26
N THR A 398 22.15 11.70 20.39
CA THR A 398 20.96 11.70 19.52
C THR A 398 20.05 12.88 19.79
N LEU A 399 19.83 13.23 21.07
CA LEU A 399 19.06 14.43 21.44
C LEU A 399 19.73 15.72 20.96
N ALA A 400 21.06 15.82 21.04
CA ALA A 400 21.81 16.94 20.49
C ALA A 400 21.65 17.05 18.97
N ALA A 401 21.75 15.93 18.24
CA ALA A 401 21.53 15.87 16.79
C ALA A 401 20.08 16.30 16.43
N LEU A 402 19.09 15.81 17.18
CA LEU A 402 17.70 16.22 17.00
C LEU A 402 17.50 17.72 17.22
N LEU A 403 18.09 18.26 18.28
CA LEU A 403 18.01 19.68 18.60
C LEU A 403 18.64 20.54 17.50
N LEU A 404 19.86 20.18 17.02
CA LEU A 404 20.53 20.87 15.92
C LEU A 404 19.64 20.96 14.68
N LEU A 405 19.07 19.83 14.27
CA LEU A 405 18.24 19.78 13.08
C LEU A 405 16.90 20.48 13.29
N ALA A 406 16.29 20.36 14.48
CA ALA A 406 15.03 21.01 14.83
C ALA A 406 15.17 22.55 14.86
N VAL A 407 16.25 23.08 15.46
CA VAL A 407 16.55 24.52 15.49
C VAL A 407 16.76 25.04 14.06
N ARG A 408 17.52 24.32 13.24
CA ARG A 408 17.70 24.68 11.84
C ARG A 408 16.35 24.68 11.09
N GLN A 409 15.56 23.64 11.24
CA GLN A 409 14.23 23.53 10.61
C GLN A 409 13.33 24.70 11.04
N ALA A 410 13.31 25.03 12.32
CA ALA A 410 12.53 26.14 12.84
C ALA A 410 12.96 27.51 12.26
N ARG A 411 14.29 27.72 12.10
CA ARG A 411 14.84 28.97 11.56
C ARG A 411 14.62 29.15 10.06
N HIS A 412 14.73 28.08 9.25
CA HIS A 412 14.71 28.18 7.79
C HIS A 412 13.35 27.89 7.16
N HIS A 413 12.60 26.99 7.73
CA HIS A 413 11.32 26.54 7.15
C HIS A 413 10.11 26.74 8.07
N GLY A 414 10.33 26.87 9.37
CA GLY A 414 9.29 26.87 10.37
C GLY A 414 8.55 25.52 10.46
N PHE A 415 7.77 25.35 11.50
CA PHE A 415 6.85 24.20 11.63
C PHE A 415 5.41 24.57 11.28
N GLY A 416 5.18 25.86 10.94
CA GLY A 416 3.83 26.42 10.76
C GLY A 416 3.04 26.54 12.07
N ALA A 417 2.10 27.46 12.13
CA ALA A 417 1.16 27.51 13.24
C ALA A 417 0.22 26.31 13.18
N PRO A 418 0.10 25.51 14.27
CA PRO A 418 -0.71 24.30 14.24
C PRO A 418 -2.20 24.65 14.17
N ARG A 419 -2.87 24.20 13.13
CA ARG A 419 -4.33 24.39 12.94
C ARG A 419 -5.18 23.54 13.88
N ALA A 420 -4.68 22.41 14.34
CA ALA A 420 -5.41 21.58 15.26
C ALA A 420 -4.91 21.77 16.70
N ARG A 421 -5.80 22.02 17.64
CA ARG A 421 -5.57 21.92 19.10
C ARG A 421 -5.32 20.46 19.53
N LEU A 422 -4.53 19.75 18.76
CA LEU A 422 -4.09 18.37 18.94
C LEU A 422 -2.79 18.36 19.76
N GLY A 423 -2.86 18.93 20.97
CA GLY A 423 -1.77 18.78 21.89
C GLY A 423 -2.02 17.54 22.73
N VAL A 424 -1.13 16.53 22.62
CA VAL A 424 -0.83 15.76 23.83
C VAL A 424 -0.36 16.81 24.83
N ARG A 425 -1.24 17.16 25.76
CA ARG A 425 -0.87 18.09 26.82
C ARG A 425 0.29 17.41 27.55
N PRO A 426 1.43 18.09 27.77
CA PRO A 426 2.57 17.50 28.48
C PRO A 426 2.15 16.83 29.81
N VAL A 427 1.11 17.32 30.42
CA VAL A 427 0.47 16.77 31.61
C VAL A 427 0.00 15.33 31.40
N TRP A 428 -0.62 14.99 30.26
CA TRP A 428 -1.03 13.62 29.97
C TRP A 428 0.16 12.68 29.79
N CYS A 429 1.24 13.15 29.17
CA CYS A 429 2.47 12.35 29.05
C CYS A 429 3.04 12.06 30.46
N LEU A 430 3.07 13.05 31.34
CA LEU A 430 3.51 12.88 32.74
C LEU A 430 2.61 11.91 33.52
N PHE A 431 1.28 11.97 33.32
CA PHE A 431 0.34 11.01 33.93
C PHE A 431 0.57 9.58 33.43
N VAL A 432 0.76 9.41 32.12
CA VAL A 432 1.02 8.07 31.54
C VAL A 432 2.35 7.53 32.06
N VAL A 433 3.41 8.31 32.02
CA VAL A 433 4.74 7.89 32.53
C VAL A 433 4.67 7.63 34.03
N GLY A 434 4.13 8.55 34.81
CA GLY A 434 4.01 8.42 36.29
C GLY A 434 3.15 7.19 36.67
N GLY A 435 2.03 6.99 36.01
CA GLY A 435 1.17 5.83 36.23
C GLY A 435 1.86 4.50 35.92
N LEU A 436 2.56 4.40 34.79
CA LEU A 436 3.32 3.20 34.41
C LEU A 436 4.49 2.95 35.38
N VAL A 437 5.19 4.00 35.81
CA VAL A 437 6.26 3.87 36.83
C VAL A 437 5.69 3.40 38.16
N ALA A 438 4.57 3.97 38.63
CA ALA A 438 3.89 3.55 39.84
C ALA A 438 3.42 2.08 39.81
N LEU A 439 3.04 1.59 38.64
CA LEU A 439 2.60 0.21 38.43
C LEU A 439 3.76 -0.79 38.23
N LYS A 440 5.01 -0.32 38.10
CA LYS A 440 6.18 -1.19 37.87
C LYS A 440 6.35 -2.32 38.89
N PRO A 441 6.03 -2.14 40.22
CA PRO A 441 6.07 -3.23 41.19
C PRO A 441 5.00 -4.31 40.98
N LEU A 442 3.94 -4.02 40.24
CA LEU A 442 2.80 -4.90 39.97
C LEU A 442 2.77 -5.32 38.48
N PRO A 443 3.52 -6.39 38.08
CA PRO A 443 3.73 -6.72 36.66
C PRO A 443 2.45 -6.94 35.85
N VAL A 444 1.44 -7.58 36.45
CA VAL A 444 0.15 -7.84 35.79
C VAL A 444 -0.64 -6.52 35.57
N ALA A 445 -0.71 -5.66 36.60
CA ALA A 445 -1.39 -4.37 36.50
C ALA A 445 -0.68 -3.46 35.49
N TRP A 446 0.67 -3.46 35.52
CA TRP A 446 1.48 -2.76 34.53
C TRP A 446 1.19 -3.26 33.11
N LEU A 447 1.13 -4.59 32.89
CA LEU A 447 0.85 -5.17 31.59
C LEU A 447 -0.53 -4.75 31.05
N CYS A 448 -1.56 -4.77 31.89
CA CYS A 448 -2.89 -4.29 31.53
C CYS A 448 -2.86 -2.78 31.17
N ALA A 449 -2.21 -1.95 31.96
CA ALA A 449 -2.07 -0.52 31.70
C ALA A 449 -1.27 -0.28 30.40
N ALA A 450 -0.18 -1.00 30.16
CA ALA A 450 0.64 -0.92 28.95
C ALA A 450 -0.15 -1.28 27.68
N VAL A 451 -0.97 -2.35 27.74
CA VAL A 451 -1.87 -2.75 26.63
C VAL A 451 -2.91 -1.67 26.35
N VAL A 452 -3.50 -1.08 27.41
CA VAL A 452 -4.48 0.02 27.26
C VAL A 452 -3.82 1.26 26.64
N VAL A 453 -2.65 1.67 27.16
CA VAL A 453 -1.90 2.84 26.64
C VAL A 453 -1.47 2.63 25.20
N ALA A 454 -0.85 1.50 24.90
CA ALA A 454 -0.40 1.18 23.54
C ALA A 454 -1.60 1.02 22.60
N GLY A 455 -2.65 0.33 23.01
CA GLY A 455 -3.88 0.15 22.25
C GLY A 455 -4.58 1.47 21.96
N ALA A 456 -4.71 2.36 22.96
CA ALA A 456 -5.29 3.70 22.79
C ALA A 456 -4.46 4.57 21.83
N ALA A 457 -3.13 4.54 21.94
CA ALA A 457 -2.23 5.26 21.04
C ALA A 457 -2.34 4.76 19.59
N LEU A 458 -2.36 3.45 19.38
CA LEU A 458 -2.52 2.84 18.04
C LEU A 458 -3.95 3.06 17.51
N TRP A 459 -4.97 2.90 18.34
CA TRP A 459 -6.35 3.18 17.94
C TRP A 459 -6.52 4.63 17.51
N TRP A 460 -5.92 5.58 18.25
CA TRP A 460 -5.93 6.99 17.89
C TRP A 460 -5.20 7.23 16.55
N PHE A 461 -4.09 6.53 16.28
CA PHE A 461 -3.34 6.63 15.03
C PHE A 461 -4.13 6.12 13.81
N PHE A 462 -4.77 4.95 13.97
CA PHE A 462 -5.51 4.31 12.87
C PHE A 462 -6.99 4.73 12.81
N GLY A 463 -7.58 5.12 13.94
CA GLY A 463 -9.02 5.39 14.06
C GLY A 463 -9.43 6.81 13.68
N ARG A 464 -8.52 7.78 13.65
CA ARG A 464 -8.86 9.12 13.20
C ARG A 464 -9.01 9.16 11.68
N ARG A 465 -10.24 9.48 11.28
CA ARG A 465 -10.54 9.93 9.91
C ARG A 465 -9.74 11.21 9.69
N SER A 466 -8.91 11.25 8.65
CA SER A 466 -8.41 12.50 8.11
C SER A 466 -9.64 13.25 7.58
N GLU A 467 -10.19 14.17 8.36
CA GLU A 467 -11.10 15.15 7.79
C GLU A 467 -10.34 15.84 6.65
N PRO A 468 -10.92 15.94 5.46
CA PRO A 468 -10.32 16.75 4.42
C PRO A 468 -10.20 18.16 5.01
N THR A 469 -8.97 18.61 5.20
CA THR A 469 -8.68 19.97 5.65
C THR A 469 -9.26 20.91 4.61
N GLY A 470 -10.42 21.46 4.91
CA GLY A 470 -11.02 22.52 4.13
C GLY A 470 -9.99 23.64 3.97
N ASP A 471 -9.82 24.07 2.75
CA ASP A 471 -9.00 25.23 2.43
C ASP A 471 -9.56 26.45 3.19
N GLY A 472 -8.88 26.81 4.28
CA GLY A 472 -9.08 28.12 4.89
C GLY A 472 -8.60 29.20 3.91
N PRO A 473 -9.24 30.36 3.86
CA PRO A 473 -8.84 31.44 2.99
C PRO A 473 -7.40 31.86 3.26
N LEU A 474 -6.64 32.06 2.20
CA LEU A 474 -5.28 32.60 2.22
C LEU A 474 -5.32 33.97 2.94
N PRO A 475 -4.32 34.31 3.76
CA PRO A 475 -4.21 35.65 4.32
C PRO A 475 -4.06 36.65 3.20
N ALA A 476 -4.93 37.66 3.17
CA ALA A 476 -4.90 38.75 2.22
C ALA A 476 -3.57 39.51 2.34
N THR A 477 -2.86 39.62 1.24
CA THR A 477 -1.77 40.60 1.10
C THR A 477 -2.38 42.00 1.20
N THR A 478 -1.85 42.79 2.14
CA THR A 478 -2.19 44.18 2.36
C THR A 478 -1.96 44.99 1.10
N GLY A 479 -2.99 45.69 0.60
CA GLY A 479 -2.82 46.84 -0.25
C GLY A 479 -3.68 46.94 -1.52
N GLU A 480 -4.99 46.61 -1.44
CA GLU A 480 -5.94 47.11 -2.46
C GLU A 480 -7.30 47.42 -1.83
N PRO A 481 -8.03 48.49 -2.30
CA PRO A 481 -9.27 48.91 -1.66
C PRO A 481 -10.39 47.89 -1.84
N ALA A 482 -11.21 47.75 -0.81
CA ALA A 482 -12.28 46.77 -0.70
C ALA A 482 -13.27 46.79 -1.89
N PRO A 483 -13.47 45.67 -2.59
CA PRO A 483 -14.62 45.54 -3.46
C PRO A 483 -15.87 45.19 -2.65
N ALA A 484 -17.01 45.61 -3.16
CA ALA A 484 -18.35 45.49 -2.61
C ALA A 484 -18.69 44.08 -2.08
N PRO A 485 -19.70 43.91 -1.21
CA PRO A 485 -19.93 42.66 -0.46
C PRO A 485 -20.21 41.49 -1.38
N VAL A 486 -19.21 40.58 -1.45
CA VAL A 486 -19.33 39.32 -2.17
C VAL A 486 -20.30 38.42 -1.43
N ARG A 487 -21.34 37.97 -2.12
CA ARG A 487 -22.28 36.94 -1.68
C ARG A 487 -21.53 35.77 -1.06
N ARG A 488 -21.94 35.32 0.13
CA ARG A 488 -21.41 34.18 0.88
C ARG A 488 -21.24 33.00 -0.07
N SER A 489 -20.01 32.47 -0.14
CA SER A 489 -19.72 31.22 -0.83
C SER A 489 -20.56 30.11 -0.21
N PRO A 490 -21.25 29.29 -1.01
CA PRO A 490 -22.00 28.16 -0.50
C PRO A 490 -21.07 27.22 0.26
N GLY A 491 -21.49 26.75 1.44
CA GLY A 491 -20.82 25.73 2.22
C GLY A 491 -20.59 24.43 1.43
N PRO A 492 -19.85 23.44 1.96
CA PRO A 492 -19.63 22.18 1.27
C PRO A 492 -20.96 21.57 0.84
N PRO A 493 -21.06 21.02 -0.39
CA PRO A 493 -22.31 20.50 -0.91
C PRO A 493 -22.84 19.42 0.03
N ASP A 494 -24.11 19.53 0.40
CA ASP A 494 -24.79 18.49 1.20
C ASP A 494 -24.76 17.18 0.38
N GLU A 495 -24.05 16.18 0.88
CA GLU A 495 -23.89 14.88 0.22
C GLU A 495 -25.25 14.25 -0.09
N ARG A 496 -26.25 14.45 0.78
CA ARG A 496 -27.63 13.95 0.56
C ARG A 496 -28.28 14.62 -0.65
N ARG A 497 -28.02 15.90 -0.85
CA ARG A 497 -28.56 16.65 -1.99
C ARG A 497 -27.88 16.27 -3.29
N SER A 498 -26.56 16.04 -3.26
CA SER A 498 -25.78 15.53 -4.40
C SER A 498 -26.25 14.13 -4.84
N VAL A 499 -26.50 13.21 -3.88
CA VAL A 499 -27.06 11.88 -4.15
C VAL A 499 -28.46 11.98 -4.73
N ARG A 500 -29.32 12.83 -4.18
CA ARG A 500 -30.67 13.04 -4.69
C ARG A 500 -30.65 13.56 -6.14
N LEU A 501 -29.81 14.54 -6.42
CA LEU A 501 -29.64 15.09 -7.77
C LEU A 501 -29.22 13.99 -8.75
N LEU A 502 -28.26 13.14 -8.35
CA LEU A 502 -27.82 12.02 -9.16
C LEU A 502 -28.95 11.03 -9.43
N VAL A 503 -29.70 10.65 -8.39
CA VAL A 503 -30.82 9.70 -8.50
C VAL A 503 -31.93 10.27 -9.40
N ASP A 504 -32.30 11.53 -9.23
CA ASP A 504 -33.32 12.16 -10.06
C ASP A 504 -32.89 12.22 -11.53
N ALA A 505 -31.64 12.61 -11.83
CA ALA A 505 -31.15 12.71 -13.18
C ALA A 505 -30.92 11.34 -13.86
N VAL A 506 -30.29 10.40 -13.17
CA VAL A 506 -29.81 9.14 -13.76
C VAL A 506 -30.82 8.00 -13.63
N TRP A 507 -31.42 7.84 -12.44
CA TRP A 507 -32.37 6.74 -12.19
C TRP A 507 -33.79 7.06 -12.64
N ARG A 508 -34.26 8.29 -12.36
CA ARG A 508 -35.61 8.72 -12.66
C ARG A 508 -35.74 9.45 -14.00
N GLY A 509 -34.62 9.77 -14.66
CA GLY A 509 -34.62 10.53 -15.94
C GLY A 509 -35.17 11.95 -15.83
N ARG A 510 -35.11 12.56 -14.64
CA ARG A 510 -35.67 13.88 -14.35
C ARG A 510 -34.58 14.84 -13.85
N PRO A 511 -33.72 15.40 -14.73
CA PRO A 511 -32.68 16.33 -14.31
C PRO A 511 -33.31 17.57 -13.66
N ALA A 512 -32.93 17.87 -12.42
CA ALA A 512 -33.40 19.04 -11.68
C ALA A 512 -32.41 20.21 -11.80
N PRO A 513 -32.85 21.47 -11.67
CA PRO A 513 -31.95 22.60 -11.57
C PRO A 513 -30.97 22.44 -10.40
N ALA A 514 -29.70 22.67 -10.65
CA ALA A 514 -28.64 22.50 -9.66
C ALA A 514 -27.61 23.61 -9.75
N THR A 515 -26.98 23.95 -8.63
CA THR A 515 -25.80 24.82 -8.62
C THR A 515 -24.56 24.06 -9.12
N ASP A 516 -23.49 24.74 -9.48
CA ASP A 516 -22.25 24.10 -9.92
C ASP A 516 -21.63 23.22 -8.81
N ALA A 517 -21.72 23.67 -7.56
CA ALA A 517 -21.23 22.91 -6.42
C ALA A 517 -22.02 21.60 -6.21
N GLU A 518 -23.35 21.64 -6.36
CA GLU A 518 -24.21 20.45 -6.26
C GLU A 518 -23.95 19.47 -7.42
N LEU A 519 -23.78 19.99 -8.63
CA LEU A 519 -23.51 19.18 -9.80
C LEU A 519 -22.12 18.52 -9.73
N LEU A 520 -21.11 19.22 -9.22
CA LEU A 520 -19.78 18.64 -8.95
C LEU A 520 -19.84 17.58 -7.86
N GLY A 521 -20.63 17.79 -6.80
CA GLY A 521 -20.89 16.77 -5.80
C GLY A 521 -21.57 15.52 -6.38
N ALA A 522 -22.60 15.72 -7.21
CA ALA A 522 -23.29 14.64 -7.91
C ALA A 522 -22.36 13.89 -8.88
N LEU A 523 -21.47 14.60 -9.60
CA LEU A 523 -20.47 14.01 -10.48
C LEU A 523 -19.46 13.13 -9.71
N ALA A 524 -19.04 13.56 -8.52
CA ALA A 524 -18.17 12.74 -7.68
C ALA A 524 -18.86 11.44 -7.23
N VAL A 525 -20.16 11.48 -6.91
CA VAL A 525 -20.95 10.28 -6.61
C VAL A 525 -21.17 9.44 -7.87
N ALA A 526 -21.44 10.05 -9.03
CA ALA A 526 -21.62 9.39 -10.32
C ALA A 526 -20.38 8.59 -10.71
N ARG A 527 -19.19 9.15 -10.59
CA ARG A 527 -17.91 8.45 -10.86
C ARG A 527 -17.71 7.25 -9.95
N ARG A 528 -18.07 7.33 -8.67
CA ARG A 528 -18.00 6.18 -7.75
C ARG A 528 -18.99 5.06 -8.12
N ASN A 529 -20.05 5.39 -8.84
CA ASN A 529 -21.11 4.49 -9.29
C ASN A 529 -21.05 4.17 -10.79
N GLN A 530 -19.99 4.57 -11.49
CA GLN A 530 -19.77 4.34 -12.93
C GLN A 530 -20.91 4.83 -13.84
N VAL A 531 -21.54 5.94 -13.50
CA VAL A 531 -22.65 6.55 -14.24
C VAL A 531 -22.41 8.01 -14.61
N GLU A 532 -21.15 8.44 -14.63
CA GLU A 532 -20.76 9.82 -14.99
C GLU A 532 -21.17 10.20 -16.40
N GLY A 533 -21.18 9.26 -17.35
CA GLY A 533 -21.61 9.50 -18.71
C GLY A 533 -23.12 9.70 -18.82
N VAL A 534 -23.89 8.91 -18.05
CA VAL A 534 -25.35 9.08 -17.96
C VAL A 534 -25.70 10.42 -17.36
N LEU A 535 -25.00 10.84 -16.30
CA LEU A 535 -25.16 12.15 -15.69
C LEU A 535 -24.77 13.28 -16.66
N ALA A 536 -23.63 13.12 -17.39
CA ALA A 536 -23.19 14.10 -18.37
C ALA A 536 -24.16 14.25 -19.56
N ARG A 537 -24.89 13.18 -19.93
CA ARG A 537 -25.98 13.24 -20.90
C ARG A 537 -27.18 14.02 -20.38
N ALA A 538 -27.46 13.92 -19.07
CA ALA A 538 -28.56 14.68 -18.45
C ALA A 538 -28.26 16.19 -18.30
N TYR A 539 -26.98 16.58 -18.26
CA TYR A 539 -26.52 17.98 -18.17
C TYR A 539 -25.47 18.29 -19.26
N PRO A 540 -25.83 18.26 -20.56
CA PRO A 540 -24.87 18.22 -21.68
C PRO A 540 -23.99 19.47 -21.78
N GLU A 541 -24.54 20.66 -21.53
CA GLU A 541 -23.78 21.90 -21.59
C GLU A 541 -22.84 22.07 -20.40
N ARG A 542 -23.32 21.77 -19.21
CA ARG A 542 -22.60 21.99 -17.96
C ARG A 542 -21.52 20.91 -17.69
N LEU A 543 -21.68 19.69 -18.22
CA LEU A 543 -20.77 18.57 -18.11
C LEU A 543 -20.15 18.19 -19.47
N ALA A 544 -20.02 19.14 -20.40
CA ALA A 544 -19.48 18.92 -21.74
C ALA A 544 -18.07 18.30 -21.71
N ALA A 545 -17.20 18.76 -20.82
CA ALA A 545 -15.85 18.18 -20.64
C ALA A 545 -15.90 16.72 -20.18
N THR A 546 -16.74 16.39 -19.19
CA THR A 546 -16.94 15.01 -18.73
C THR A 546 -17.50 14.13 -19.85
N ARG A 547 -18.43 14.64 -20.65
CA ARG A 547 -18.97 13.92 -21.80
C ARG A 547 -17.89 13.61 -22.83
N ALA A 548 -17.01 14.56 -23.13
CA ALA A 548 -15.88 14.34 -24.05
C ALA A 548 -14.91 13.28 -23.52
N GLU A 549 -14.59 13.28 -22.20
CA GLU A 549 -13.79 12.24 -21.54
C GLU A 549 -14.43 10.86 -21.68
N VAL A 550 -15.74 10.75 -21.44
CA VAL A 550 -16.49 9.48 -21.55
C VAL A 550 -16.49 8.98 -22.99
N VAL A 551 -16.75 9.84 -23.97
CA VAL A 551 -16.73 9.47 -25.39
C VAL A 551 -15.35 8.98 -25.82
N ALA A 552 -14.28 9.65 -25.40
CA ALA A 552 -12.92 9.20 -25.68
C ALA A 552 -12.60 7.84 -25.04
N ALA A 553 -12.97 7.64 -23.77
CA ALA A 553 -12.75 6.39 -23.05
C ALA A 553 -13.55 5.23 -23.64
N THR A 554 -14.80 5.44 -23.97
CA THR A 554 -15.68 4.43 -24.61
C THR A 554 -15.25 4.12 -26.04
N GLY A 555 -14.72 5.10 -26.77
CA GLY A 555 -14.10 4.90 -28.08
C GLY A 555 -12.87 3.97 -28.02
N LEU A 556 -12.01 4.16 -27.01
CA LEU A 556 -10.87 3.25 -26.75
C LEU A 556 -11.34 1.84 -26.36
N PHE A 557 -12.36 1.76 -25.51
CA PHE A 557 -12.97 0.48 -25.11
C PHE A 557 -13.49 -0.29 -26.32
N ARG A 558 -14.32 0.34 -27.16
CA ARG A 558 -14.87 -0.27 -28.37
C ARG A 558 -13.77 -0.75 -29.34
N ARG A 559 -12.77 0.08 -29.59
CA ARG A 559 -11.63 -0.27 -30.45
C ARG A 559 -10.90 -1.52 -29.94
N ASN A 560 -10.55 -1.55 -28.64
CA ASN A 560 -9.83 -2.70 -28.06
C ASN A 560 -10.69 -3.97 -28.04
N LEU A 561 -11.98 -3.85 -27.77
CA LEU A 561 -12.94 -4.96 -27.84
C LEU A 561 -13.04 -5.52 -29.27
N THR A 562 -13.25 -4.65 -30.27
CA THR A 562 -13.34 -5.04 -31.69
C THR A 562 -12.05 -5.67 -32.18
N GLU A 563 -10.89 -5.09 -31.86
CA GLU A 563 -9.59 -5.64 -32.24
C GLU A 563 -9.37 -7.03 -31.62
N SER A 564 -9.61 -7.19 -30.31
CA SER A 564 -9.40 -8.46 -29.64
C SER A 564 -10.35 -9.56 -30.17
N THR A 565 -11.61 -9.23 -30.37
CA THR A 565 -12.60 -10.21 -30.88
C THR A 565 -12.38 -10.54 -32.36
N ALA A 566 -11.95 -9.60 -33.19
CA ALA A 566 -11.55 -9.84 -34.56
C ALA A 566 -10.35 -10.82 -34.64
N ARG A 567 -9.33 -10.61 -33.80
CA ARG A 567 -8.16 -11.52 -33.74
C ARG A 567 -8.54 -12.93 -33.24
N LEU A 568 -9.43 -13.03 -32.25
CA LEU A 568 -9.93 -14.32 -31.78
C LEU A 568 -10.73 -15.05 -32.88
N ARG A 569 -11.61 -14.32 -33.55
CA ARG A 569 -12.39 -14.86 -34.68
C ARG A 569 -11.52 -15.34 -35.84
N ALA A 570 -10.48 -14.58 -36.21
CA ALA A 570 -9.51 -14.97 -37.21
C ALA A 570 -8.77 -16.27 -36.84
N ALA A 571 -8.60 -16.53 -35.55
CA ALA A 571 -8.07 -17.78 -35.00
C ALA A 571 -9.12 -18.90 -34.83
N GLY A 572 -10.35 -18.69 -35.27
CA GLY A 572 -11.47 -19.63 -35.12
C GLY A 572 -11.96 -19.83 -33.68
N ILE A 573 -11.74 -18.83 -32.80
CA ILE A 573 -12.07 -18.92 -31.37
C ILE A 573 -13.29 -18.07 -31.11
N PRO A 574 -14.46 -18.66 -30.74
CA PRO A 574 -15.61 -17.88 -30.30
C PRO A 574 -15.35 -17.22 -28.96
N ALA A 575 -15.89 -16.03 -28.76
CA ALA A 575 -15.77 -15.28 -27.50
C ALA A 575 -17.14 -14.78 -27.04
N VAL A 576 -17.40 -14.85 -25.72
CA VAL A 576 -18.60 -14.33 -25.08
C VAL A 576 -18.20 -13.14 -24.21
N LEU A 577 -18.76 -11.96 -24.49
CA LEU A 577 -18.60 -10.76 -23.65
C LEU A 577 -19.60 -10.83 -22.49
N ILE A 578 -19.11 -10.99 -21.26
CA ILE A 578 -19.98 -11.31 -20.11
C ILE A 578 -20.46 -10.11 -19.32
N LYS A 579 -19.77 -8.97 -19.35
CA LYS A 579 -20.14 -7.75 -18.63
C LYS A 579 -19.74 -6.54 -19.47
N ALA A 580 -20.63 -5.89 -20.08
CA ALA A 580 -20.48 -4.52 -20.58
C ALA A 580 -21.83 -3.99 -21.06
N ASP A 581 -22.02 -2.70 -20.94
CA ASP A 581 -23.03 -1.93 -21.65
C ASP A 581 -22.31 -1.16 -22.77
N LEU A 582 -22.81 -1.27 -23.99
CA LEU A 582 -22.21 -0.67 -25.19
C LEU A 582 -22.88 0.64 -25.61
N SER A 583 -23.79 1.17 -24.79
CA SER A 583 -24.49 2.44 -25.07
C SER A 583 -23.55 3.65 -25.24
N GLY A 584 -22.34 3.55 -24.70
CA GLY A 584 -21.35 4.64 -24.74
C GLY A 584 -21.42 5.59 -23.55
N ASP A 585 -22.30 5.32 -22.60
CA ASP A 585 -22.45 6.14 -21.37
C ASP A 585 -21.65 5.63 -20.18
N TYR A 586 -21.04 4.43 -20.29
CA TYR A 586 -20.34 3.78 -19.19
C TYR A 586 -18.85 3.63 -19.49
N VAL A 587 -18.02 4.02 -18.53
CA VAL A 587 -16.57 3.91 -18.64
C VAL A 587 -16.10 2.65 -17.92
N TYR A 588 -15.58 1.69 -18.66
CA TYR A 588 -15.02 0.45 -18.12
C TYR A 588 -13.49 0.44 -18.20
N GLY A 589 -12.83 0.07 -17.11
CA GLY A 589 -11.37 -0.12 -17.06
C GLY A 589 -10.90 -1.42 -17.71
N ASN A 590 -11.82 -2.34 -18.01
CA ASN A 590 -11.55 -3.63 -18.64
C ASN A 590 -12.83 -4.20 -19.28
N PHE A 591 -12.66 -5.25 -20.08
CA PHE A 591 -13.78 -6.05 -20.59
C PHE A 591 -13.48 -7.54 -20.40
N ASP A 592 -14.50 -8.30 -20.05
CA ASP A 592 -14.41 -9.71 -19.70
C ASP A 592 -14.89 -10.59 -20.88
N LEU A 593 -13.95 -11.31 -21.52
CA LEU A 593 -14.21 -12.24 -22.62
C LEU A 593 -14.02 -13.69 -22.15
N VAL A 594 -15.04 -14.52 -22.33
CA VAL A 594 -14.95 -15.96 -22.08
C VAL A 594 -14.63 -16.67 -23.38
N VAL A 595 -13.65 -17.57 -23.35
CA VAL A 595 -13.26 -18.43 -24.47
C VAL A 595 -13.37 -19.91 -24.07
N PRO A 596 -13.54 -20.84 -25.02
CA PRO A 596 -13.58 -22.28 -24.73
C PRO A 596 -12.31 -22.74 -24.00
N THR A 597 -12.46 -23.58 -22.98
CA THR A 597 -11.35 -24.01 -22.11
C THR A 597 -10.23 -24.68 -22.89
N GLY A 598 -10.52 -25.51 -23.88
CA GLY A 598 -9.53 -26.17 -24.72
C GLY A 598 -8.76 -25.23 -25.66
N ARG A 599 -9.22 -24.00 -25.86
CA ARG A 599 -8.62 -23.00 -26.75
C ARG A 599 -7.82 -21.92 -26.03
N TRP A 600 -7.61 -22.07 -24.73
CA TRP A 600 -6.97 -21.07 -23.84
C TRP A 600 -5.61 -20.54 -24.33
N ARG A 601 -4.68 -21.49 -24.65
CA ARG A 601 -3.35 -21.11 -25.14
C ARG A 601 -3.39 -20.48 -26.54
N GLN A 602 -4.30 -20.94 -27.39
CA GLN A 602 -4.49 -20.41 -28.71
C GLN A 602 -5.06 -18.99 -28.65
N ALA A 603 -6.02 -18.72 -27.76
CA ALA A 603 -6.58 -17.40 -27.54
C ALA A 603 -5.51 -16.39 -27.05
N GLN A 604 -4.63 -16.80 -26.14
CA GLN A 604 -3.51 -15.96 -25.73
C GLN A 604 -2.53 -15.65 -26.87
N ARG A 605 -2.30 -16.60 -27.78
CA ARG A 605 -1.45 -16.40 -28.98
C ARG A 605 -2.11 -15.49 -29.99
N ALA A 606 -3.42 -15.59 -30.17
CA ALA A 606 -4.18 -14.70 -31.06
C ALA A 606 -4.07 -13.23 -30.65
N LEU A 607 -3.93 -12.98 -29.35
CA LEU A 607 -3.72 -11.64 -28.80
C LEU A 607 -2.22 -11.33 -28.56
N ALA A 608 -1.32 -11.97 -29.33
CA ALA A 608 0.11 -11.69 -29.26
C ALA A 608 0.39 -10.19 -29.52
N GLY A 609 1.29 -9.61 -28.74
CA GLY A 609 1.58 -8.16 -28.73
C GLY A 609 0.87 -7.40 -27.61
N TRP A 610 -0.20 -7.96 -27.05
CA TRP A 610 -0.76 -7.46 -25.79
C TRP A 610 0.04 -8.00 -24.61
N TYR A 611 0.20 -7.18 -23.56
CA TYR A 611 0.95 -7.60 -22.39
C TYR A 611 0.14 -8.54 -21.50
N VAL A 612 0.69 -9.72 -21.25
CA VAL A 612 0.06 -10.72 -20.37
C VAL A 612 0.35 -10.41 -18.91
N ARG A 613 -0.69 -10.12 -18.16
CA ARG A 613 -0.64 -9.91 -16.70
C ARG A 613 -1.40 -11.02 -16.01
N ARG A 614 -0.76 -11.73 -15.07
CA ARG A 614 -1.40 -12.78 -14.29
C ARG A 614 -2.43 -12.19 -13.34
N GLU A 615 -3.56 -12.91 -13.18
CA GLU A 615 -4.58 -12.53 -12.21
C GLU A 615 -3.99 -12.46 -10.78
N THR A 616 -4.40 -11.43 -10.05
CA THR A 616 -3.94 -11.20 -8.67
C THR A 616 -4.54 -12.20 -7.69
N TYR A 617 -5.81 -12.60 -7.94
CA TYR A 617 -6.51 -13.57 -7.09
C TYR A 617 -6.07 -14.99 -7.43
N TRP A 618 -5.40 -15.63 -6.50
CA TRP A 618 -4.81 -16.96 -6.68
C TRP A 618 -5.82 -18.03 -7.13
N LEU A 619 -7.07 -17.98 -6.62
CA LEU A 619 -8.15 -18.90 -7.02
C LEU A 619 -8.56 -18.79 -8.48
N GLU A 620 -8.36 -17.63 -9.10
CA GLU A 620 -8.78 -17.35 -10.48
C GLU A 620 -7.65 -17.49 -11.50
N ARG A 621 -6.40 -17.65 -11.04
CA ARG A 621 -5.22 -17.71 -11.92
C ARG A 621 -5.25 -18.84 -12.97
N SER A 622 -5.94 -19.92 -12.67
CA SER A 622 -6.08 -21.05 -13.61
C SER A 622 -7.14 -20.80 -14.68
N THR A 623 -8.03 -19.86 -14.46
CA THR A 623 -9.19 -19.62 -15.34
C THR A 623 -9.24 -18.22 -15.92
N LYS A 624 -8.35 -17.31 -15.49
CA LYS A 624 -8.35 -15.91 -15.90
C LYS A 624 -6.95 -15.37 -16.13
N VAL A 625 -6.79 -14.62 -17.21
CA VAL A 625 -5.58 -13.85 -17.54
C VAL A 625 -5.98 -12.46 -18.00
N LEU A 626 -5.15 -11.46 -17.67
CA LEU A 626 -5.35 -10.08 -18.10
C LEU A 626 -4.38 -9.80 -19.24
N LEU A 627 -4.89 -9.21 -20.31
CA LEU A 627 -4.14 -8.84 -21.50
C LEU A 627 -4.25 -7.31 -21.66
N ASP A 628 -3.16 -6.60 -21.38
CA ASP A 628 -3.10 -5.15 -21.48
C ASP A 628 -2.71 -4.76 -22.93
N PRO A 629 -3.53 -4.00 -23.67
CA PRO A 629 -3.16 -3.43 -24.96
C PRO A 629 -2.11 -2.33 -24.81
N VAL A 630 -1.69 -1.73 -25.90
CA VAL A 630 -0.77 -0.57 -25.87
C VAL A 630 -1.40 0.61 -25.13
N SER A 631 -2.71 0.83 -25.30
CA SER A 631 -3.47 1.88 -24.61
C SER A 631 -4.93 1.48 -24.40
N GLY A 632 -5.54 1.99 -23.35
CA GLY A 632 -6.95 1.78 -23.02
C GLY A 632 -7.23 0.51 -22.21
N PRO A 633 -8.50 0.10 -22.12
CA PRO A 633 -8.97 -0.99 -21.27
C PRO A 633 -8.35 -2.35 -21.60
N ALA A 634 -8.03 -3.12 -20.57
CA ALA A 634 -7.48 -4.46 -20.66
C ALA A 634 -8.56 -5.49 -21.01
N ALA A 635 -8.20 -6.51 -21.77
CA ALA A 635 -9.01 -7.70 -21.96
C ALA A 635 -8.79 -8.66 -20.77
N HIS A 636 -9.85 -8.99 -20.07
CA HIS A 636 -9.85 -10.08 -19.11
C HIS A 636 -10.32 -11.34 -19.85
N LEU A 637 -9.39 -12.22 -20.16
CA LEU A 637 -9.67 -13.46 -20.84
C LEU A 637 -9.97 -14.56 -19.81
N HIS A 638 -11.14 -15.18 -19.91
CA HIS A 638 -11.62 -16.21 -19.01
C HIS A 638 -11.81 -17.54 -19.74
N THR A 639 -11.58 -18.65 -19.04
CA THR A 639 -12.00 -20.00 -19.47
C THR A 639 -13.21 -20.49 -18.70
N ALA A 640 -13.60 -19.81 -17.64
CA ALA A 640 -14.78 -20.13 -16.84
C ALA A 640 -15.34 -18.88 -16.21
N VAL A 641 -16.64 -18.78 -16.12
CA VAL A 641 -17.34 -17.73 -15.36
C VAL A 641 -17.42 -18.17 -13.91
N SER A 642 -16.42 -17.79 -13.13
CA SER A 642 -16.35 -18.10 -11.71
C SER A 642 -15.76 -16.92 -10.93
N TRP A 643 -16.23 -16.72 -9.68
CA TRP A 643 -15.65 -15.76 -8.75
C TRP A 643 -15.35 -16.45 -7.43
N PHE A 644 -14.10 -16.35 -7.00
CA PHE A 644 -13.59 -16.97 -5.77
C PHE A 644 -13.91 -18.46 -5.64
N GLY A 645 -13.84 -19.19 -6.77
CA GLY A 645 -14.09 -20.62 -6.82
C GLY A 645 -15.57 -21.00 -6.93
N VAL A 646 -16.50 -20.03 -6.89
CA VAL A 646 -17.92 -20.31 -7.13
C VAL A 646 -18.19 -20.27 -8.64
N PRO A 647 -18.53 -21.39 -9.28
CA PRO A 647 -18.93 -21.39 -10.68
C PRO A 647 -20.33 -20.73 -10.80
N VAL A 648 -20.42 -19.75 -11.67
CA VAL A 648 -21.64 -18.99 -11.91
C VAL A 648 -22.38 -19.51 -13.14
N VAL A 649 -21.62 -19.75 -14.21
CA VAL A 649 -22.14 -20.36 -15.44
C VAL A 649 -21.07 -21.32 -15.95
N PRO A 650 -21.33 -22.62 -16.12
CA PRO A 650 -20.46 -23.55 -16.80
C PRO A 650 -20.20 -23.09 -18.24
N THR A 651 -18.96 -23.16 -18.69
CA THR A 651 -18.53 -22.60 -19.98
C THR A 651 -19.30 -23.19 -21.16
N ASP A 652 -19.50 -24.51 -21.17
CA ASP A 652 -20.24 -25.18 -22.25
C ASP A 652 -21.69 -24.72 -22.32
N ARG A 653 -22.34 -24.53 -21.15
CA ARG A 653 -23.70 -23.99 -21.10
C ARG A 653 -23.76 -22.52 -21.50
N LEU A 654 -22.75 -21.74 -21.12
CA LEU A 654 -22.67 -20.34 -21.52
C LEU A 654 -22.67 -20.23 -23.06
N PHE A 655 -21.80 -21.00 -23.74
CA PHE A 655 -21.73 -20.99 -25.20
C PHE A 655 -22.98 -21.53 -25.88
N ALA A 656 -23.60 -22.60 -25.33
CA ALA A 656 -24.84 -23.17 -25.85
C ALA A 656 -26.05 -22.24 -25.79
N ARG A 657 -26.01 -21.24 -24.88
CA ARG A 657 -27.13 -20.30 -24.62
C ARG A 657 -26.80 -18.86 -25.04
N ALA A 658 -25.55 -18.60 -25.39
CA ALA A 658 -25.13 -17.28 -25.83
C ALA A 658 -25.78 -16.91 -27.18
N ARG A 659 -25.99 -15.61 -27.36
CA ARG A 659 -26.59 -15.05 -28.57
C ARG A 659 -25.59 -14.16 -29.27
N PRO A 660 -25.65 -14.01 -30.59
CA PRO A 660 -24.91 -12.96 -31.26
C PRO A 660 -25.23 -11.59 -30.66
N ALA A 661 -24.21 -10.78 -30.49
CA ALA A 661 -24.40 -9.39 -30.10
C ALA A 661 -24.65 -8.56 -31.36
N ASP A 662 -25.48 -7.53 -31.25
CA ASP A 662 -25.61 -6.49 -32.27
C ASP A 662 -24.32 -5.65 -32.27
N GLY A 663 -23.88 -5.23 -33.44
CA GLY A 663 -22.73 -4.35 -33.58
C GLY A 663 -22.97 -3.01 -32.88
N PRO A 664 -21.91 -2.33 -32.43
CA PRO A 664 -22.02 -1.07 -31.67
C PRO A 664 -22.72 0.06 -32.47
N ASP A 665 -22.77 -0.07 -33.79
CA ASP A 665 -23.35 0.93 -34.70
C ASP A 665 -24.66 0.41 -35.38
N GLY A 666 -25.15 -0.77 -34.98
CA GLY A 666 -26.38 -1.34 -35.54
C GLY A 666 -26.20 -2.04 -36.94
N ASP A 667 -24.99 -2.05 -37.46
CA ASP A 667 -24.67 -2.49 -38.84
C ASP A 667 -24.45 -3.99 -39.00
N GLY A 668 -24.94 -4.84 -38.08
CA GLY A 668 -24.82 -6.31 -38.19
C GLY A 668 -24.18 -6.97 -36.94
N PRO A 669 -23.95 -8.27 -36.94
CA PRO A 669 -23.46 -8.99 -35.78
C PRO A 669 -22.06 -8.54 -35.35
N ALA A 670 -21.88 -8.20 -34.10
CA ALA A 670 -20.66 -7.65 -33.51
C ALA A 670 -19.43 -8.60 -33.55
N GLY A 671 -19.57 -9.80 -34.05
CA GLY A 671 -18.46 -10.77 -34.09
C GLY A 671 -18.09 -11.41 -32.75
N TRP A 672 -18.85 -11.16 -31.72
CA TRP A 672 -18.81 -11.85 -30.43
C TRP A 672 -20.20 -12.20 -29.95
N LEU A 673 -20.26 -13.03 -28.91
CA LEU A 673 -21.50 -13.48 -28.32
C LEU A 673 -21.75 -12.74 -26.99
N VAL A 674 -23.01 -12.65 -26.58
CA VAL A 674 -23.42 -12.19 -25.26
C VAL A 674 -24.25 -13.27 -24.54
N PRO A 675 -24.21 -13.36 -23.19
CA PRO A 675 -25.00 -14.34 -22.45
C PRO A 675 -26.51 -14.10 -22.62
N CYS A 676 -27.30 -15.16 -22.52
CA CYS A 676 -28.76 -15.01 -22.44
C CYS A 676 -29.16 -14.20 -21.18
N PRO A 677 -30.35 -13.58 -21.11
CA PRO A 677 -30.75 -12.72 -20.01
C PRO A 677 -30.65 -13.35 -18.63
N ALA A 678 -30.98 -14.62 -18.47
CA ALA A 678 -30.87 -15.33 -17.18
C ALA A 678 -29.40 -15.51 -16.75
N ASP A 679 -28.50 -15.77 -17.70
CA ASP A 679 -27.06 -15.86 -17.40
C ASP A 679 -26.49 -14.49 -17.11
N ARG A 680 -26.90 -13.43 -17.82
CA ARG A 680 -26.51 -12.05 -17.49
C ARG A 680 -26.92 -11.68 -16.07
N LEU A 681 -28.15 -11.97 -15.66
CA LEU A 681 -28.64 -11.71 -14.31
C LEU A 681 -27.77 -12.41 -13.25
N ARG A 682 -27.45 -13.70 -13.45
CA ARG A 682 -26.58 -14.46 -12.54
C ARG A 682 -25.18 -13.87 -12.48
N ILE A 683 -24.61 -13.47 -13.60
CA ILE A 683 -23.28 -12.89 -13.71
C ILE A 683 -23.20 -11.58 -12.92
N TRP A 684 -24.17 -10.68 -13.08
CA TRP A 684 -24.21 -9.42 -12.34
C TRP A 684 -24.38 -9.64 -10.83
N LEU A 685 -25.30 -10.50 -10.41
CA LEU A 685 -25.52 -10.83 -8.99
C LEU A 685 -24.27 -11.46 -8.36
N ALA A 686 -23.64 -12.40 -9.05
CA ALA A 686 -22.44 -13.06 -8.56
C ALA A 686 -21.23 -12.09 -8.49
N HIS A 687 -21.09 -11.19 -9.46
CA HIS A 687 -20.08 -10.15 -9.43
C HIS A 687 -20.23 -9.23 -8.22
N ALA A 688 -21.45 -8.78 -7.96
CA ALA A 688 -21.76 -7.97 -6.79
C ALA A 688 -21.52 -8.72 -5.47
N LEU A 689 -21.95 -9.99 -5.38
CA LEU A 689 -21.81 -10.81 -4.17
C LEU A 689 -20.36 -11.18 -3.85
N PHE A 690 -19.58 -11.54 -4.84
CA PHE A 690 -18.26 -12.14 -4.63
C PHE A 690 -17.13 -11.17 -4.88
N GLN A 691 -17.23 -10.32 -5.90
CA GLN A 691 -16.14 -9.42 -6.25
C GLN A 691 -16.27 -8.05 -5.58
N ASN A 692 -17.45 -7.40 -5.66
CA ASN A 692 -17.61 -6.03 -5.19
C ASN A 692 -18.12 -5.90 -3.76
N LEU A 693 -18.97 -6.82 -3.29
CA LEU A 693 -19.76 -6.74 -2.04
C LEU A 693 -20.65 -5.48 -1.97
N THR A 694 -20.89 -4.84 -3.12
CA THR A 694 -21.83 -3.74 -3.33
C THR A 694 -22.45 -3.91 -4.68
N LEU A 695 -23.58 -3.20 -4.86
CA LEU A 695 -24.15 -2.88 -6.16
C LEU A 695 -23.98 -1.37 -6.38
N ASP A 696 -23.32 -0.99 -7.43
CA ASP A 696 -23.28 0.41 -7.85
C ASP A 696 -24.52 0.77 -8.69
N LEU A 697 -24.67 2.05 -8.98
CA LEU A 697 -25.86 2.49 -9.71
C LEU A 697 -25.88 1.96 -11.15
N SER A 698 -24.70 1.76 -11.79
CA SER A 698 -24.62 1.15 -13.12
C SER A 698 -25.08 -0.30 -13.11
N GLU A 699 -24.68 -1.07 -12.09
CA GLU A 699 -25.11 -2.46 -11.90
C GLU A 699 -26.64 -2.53 -11.62
N LEU A 700 -27.19 -1.60 -10.83
CA LEU A 700 -28.64 -1.53 -10.58
C LEU A 700 -29.42 -1.21 -11.86
N LEU A 701 -28.93 -0.30 -12.71
CA LEU A 701 -29.51 -0.01 -14.01
C LEU A 701 -29.48 -1.23 -14.93
N ALA A 702 -28.34 -1.92 -15.04
CA ALA A 702 -28.20 -3.14 -15.83
C ALA A 702 -29.11 -4.28 -15.33
N LEU A 703 -29.27 -4.41 -14.00
CA LEU A 703 -30.20 -5.38 -13.41
C LEU A 703 -31.67 -5.05 -13.73
N ARG A 704 -32.05 -3.77 -13.67
CA ARG A 704 -33.43 -3.30 -13.96
C ARG A 704 -33.94 -3.79 -15.30
N GLU A 705 -33.10 -3.81 -16.31
CA GLU A 705 -33.45 -4.29 -17.67
C GLU A 705 -33.69 -5.81 -17.74
N LEU A 706 -33.16 -6.57 -16.78
CA LEU A 706 -33.23 -8.04 -16.76
C LEU A 706 -34.35 -8.61 -15.87
N LEU A 707 -35.12 -7.76 -15.18
CA LEU A 707 -36.09 -8.18 -14.16
C LEU A 707 -37.44 -8.58 -14.75
N SER A 708 -37.48 -9.65 -15.56
CA SER A 708 -38.74 -10.30 -15.89
C SER A 708 -38.93 -11.55 -15.02
N PRO A 709 -40.19 -11.93 -14.66
CA PRO A 709 -40.46 -13.12 -13.85
C PRO A 709 -39.84 -14.41 -14.44
N ALA A 710 -39.88 -14.56 -15.77
CA ALA A 710 -39.30 -15.69 -16.49
C ALA A 710 -37.77 -15.75 -16.33
N VAL A 711 -37.07 -14.60 -16.52
CA VAL A 711 -35.64 -14.50 -16.38
C VAL A 711 -35.21 -14.78 -14.94
N ILE A 712 -35.90 -14.24 -13.94
CA ILE A 712 -35.63 -14.48 -12.53
C ILE A 712 -35.81 -15.98 -12.18
N ALA A 713 -36.91 -16.58 -12.62
CA ALA A 713 -37.17 -17.98 -12.34
C ALA A 713 -36.11 -18.90 -12.99
N GLU A 714 -35.69 -18.60 -14.21
CA GLU A 714 -34.65 -19.35 -14.88
C GLU A 714 -33.26 -19.14 -14.21
N ALA A 715 -32.88 -17.90 -13.89
CA ALA A 715 -31.64 -17.60 -13.20
C ALA A 715 -31.55 -18.31 -11.85
N ARG A 716 -32.66 -18.36 -11.10
CA ARG A 716 -32.77 -19.07 -9.82
C ARG A 716 -32.61 -20.59 -9.94
N ARG A 717 -33.25 -21.21 -10.96
CA ARG A 717 -33.08 -22.64 -11.22
C ARG A 717 -31.62 -23.00 -11.52
N GLU A 718 -30.98 -22.20 -12.33
CA GLU A 718 -29.57 -22.40 -12.68
C GLU A 718 -28.63 -22.14 -11.50
N ALA A 719 -28.88 -21.12 -10.67
CA ALA A 719 -28.11 -20.85 -9.46
C ALA A 719 -28.24 -22.00 -8.43
N ALA A 720 -29.43 -22.65 -8.35
CA ALA A 720 -29.65 -23.80 -7.50
C ALA A 720 -28.82 -25.02 -7.95
N ARG A 721 -28.65 -25.22 -9.24
CA ARG A 721 -27.77 -26.28 -9.79
C ARG A 721 -26.31 -26.10 -9.41
N GLU A 722 -25.88 -24.87 -9.22
CA GLU A 722 -24.52 -24.51 -8.81
C GLU A 722 -24.38 -24.29 -7.29
N GLY A 723 -25.46 -24.45 -6.53
CA GLY A 723 -25.42 -24.41 -5.06
C GLY A 723 -25.26 -23.03 -4.44
N TRP A 724 -25.89 -21.98 -5.01
CA TRP A 724 -25.89 -20.63 -4.45
C TRP A 724 -27.21 -19.84 -4.62
N ALA A 725 -28.33 -20.54 -4.87
CA ALA A 725 -29.62 -19.90 -5.12
C ALA A 725 -30.13 -19.05 -3.97
N THR A 726 -30.05 -19.53 -2.73
CA THR A 726 -30.52 -18.80 -1.55
C THR A 726 -29.82 -17.49 -1.34
N GLY A 727 -28.50 -17.46 -1.58
CA GLY A 727 -27.69 -16.24 -1.52
C GLY A 727 -28.01 -15.30 -2.67
N GLY A 728 -28.21 -15.82 -3.87
CA GLY A 728 -28.65 -15.07 -5.04
C GLY A 728 -29.99 -14.41 -4.83
N ASP A 729 -31.00 -15.14 -4.31
CA ASP A 729 -32.32 -14.61 -3.95
C ASP A 729 -32.23 -13.43 -2.97
N ARG A 730 -31.38 -13.52 -1.98
CA ARG A 730 -31.16 -12.41 -1.01
C ARG A 730 -30.52 -11.18 -1.63
N ALA A 731 -29.54 -11.37 -2.49
CA ALA A 731 -28.92 -10.26 -3.20
C ALA A 731 -29.93 -9.57 -4.12
N LEU A 732 -30.71 -10.37 -4.83
CA LEU A 732 -31.79 -9.86 -5.69
C LEU A 732 -32.85 -9.11 -4.86
N ALA A 733 -33.29 -9.67 -3.73
CA ALA A 733 -34.24 -9.00 -2.86
C ALA A 733 -33.69 -7.66 -2.32
N THR A 734 -32.39 -7.60 -1.99
CA THR A 734 -31.73 -6.35 -1.56
C THR A 734 -31.72 -5.32 -2.70
N ALA A 735 -31.39 -5.75 -3.92
CA ALA A 735 -31.43 -4.89 -5.10
C ALA A 735 -32.83 -4.36 -5.39
N LEU A 736 -33.85 -5.24 -5.39
CA LEU A 736 -35.23 -4.87 -5.63
C LEU A 736 -35.76 -3.87 -4.58
N ALA A 737 -35.44 -4.08 -3.31
CA ALA A 737 -35.82 -3.14 -2.25
C ALA A 737 -35.16 -1.77 -2.42
N ALA A 738 -33.89 -1.73 -2.86
CA ALA A 738 -33.19 -0.49 -3.14
C ALA A 738 -33.79 0.22 -4.38
N MET A 739 -34.08 -0.50 -5.45
CA MET A 739 -34.71 0.03 -6.66
C MET A 739 -36.07 0.64 -6.33
N ALA A 740 -36.90 -0.04 -5.56
CA ALA A 740 -38.21 0.47 -5.14
C ALA A 740 -38.08 1.77 -4.31
N ARG A 741 -37.02 1.92 -3.51
CA ARG A 741 -36.74 3.17 -2.80
C ARG A 741 -36.28 4.27 -3.76
N LEU A 742 -35.39 3.94 -4.71
CA LEU A 742 -34.92 4.88 -5.73
C LEU A 742 -36.08 5.39 -6.61
N ASP A 743 -37.04 4.51 -6.96
CA ASP A 743 -38.24 4.89 -7.71
C ASP A 743 -39.12 5.90 -6.94
N ARG A 744 -39.21 5.76 -5.61
CA ARG A 744 -39.91 6.74 -4.74
C ARG A 744 -39.09 8.00 -4.43
N GLY A 745 -37.82 8.07 -4.87
CA GLY A 745 -36.92 9.20 -4.55
C GLY A 745 -36.41 9.19 -3.12
N GLU A 746 -36.48 8.05 -2.42
CA GLU A 746 -35.96 7.90 -1.08
C GLU A 746 -34.43 7.78 -1.09
N PRO A 747 -33.74 8.24 -0.05
CA PRO A 747 -32.30 8.15 0.03
C PRO A 747 -31.85 6.68 0.15
N VAL A 748 -30.93 6.28 -0.72
CA VAL A 748 -30.27 4.96 -0.74
C VAL A 748 -28.77 5.19 -0.71
N PRO A 749 -28.00 4.45 0.12
CA PRO A 749 -26.53 4.54 0.07
C PRO A 749 -26.03 4.02 -1.29
N LEU A 750 -25.22 4.83 -1.98
CA LEU A 750 -24.65 4.51 -3.29
C LEU A 750 -23.12 4.62 -3.25
N PRO A 751 -22.38 3.54 -3.59
CA PRO A 751 -22.86 2.20 -3.96
C PRO A 751 -23.59 1.47 -2.83
N LEU A 752 -24.63 0.66 -3.20
CA LEU A 752 -25.44 -0.10 -2.24
C LEU A 752 -24.60 -1.21 -1.59
N PRO A 753 -24.37 -1.22 -0.27
CA PRO A 753 -23.63 -2.28 0.38
C PRO A 753 -24.47 -3.56 0.48
N LEU A 754 -23.89 -4.67 0.04
CA LEU A 754 -24.47 -6.00 0.29
C LEU A 754 -24.09 -6.49 1.70
N PRO A 755 -25.02 -7.08 2.48
CA PRO A 755 -24.71 -7.60 3.80
C PRO A 755 -23.66 -8.72 3.73
N VAL A 756 -22.63 -8.67 4.58
CA VAL A 756 -21.57 -9.73 4.64
C VAL A 756 -22.16 -11.10 4.89
N GLY A 757 -23.19 -11.15 5.74
CA GLY A 757 -23.91 -12.38 6.00
C GLY A 757 -24.46 -13.05 4.74
N THR A 758 -24.81 -12.28 3.70
CA THR A 758 -25.24 -12.81 2.41
C THR A 758 -24.08 -13.51 1.69
N SER A 759 -22.92 -12.87 1.56
CA SER A 759 -21.75 -13.48 0.92
C SER A 759 -21.21 -14.70 1.67
N LEU A 760 -21.24 -14.68 3.01
CA LEU A 760 -20.85 -15.83 3.83
C LEU A 760 -21.83 -17.00 3.67
N ARG A 761 -23.13 -16.73 3.61
CA ARG A 761 -24.16 -17.78 3.39
C ARG A 761 -24.04 -18.39 2.01
N VAL A 762 -23.82 -17.60 0.96
CA VAL A 762 -23.54 -18.13 -0.38
C VAL A 762 -22.31 -19.03 -0.35
N GLY A 763 -21.26 -18.62 0.32
CA GLY A 763 -20.06 -19.45 0.51
C GLY A 763 -20.34 -20.75 1.24
N ALA A 764 -21.15 -20.71 2.30
CA ALA A 764 -21.53 -21.89 3.08
C ALA A 764 -22.44 -22.82 2.27
N GLU A 765 -23.44 -22.29 1.57
CA GLU A 765 -24.34 -23.03 0.69
C GLU A 765 -23.57 -23.76 -0.41
N HIS A 766 -22.65 -23.05 -1.08
CA HIS A 766 -21.82 -23.66 -2.11
C HIS A 766 -20.87 -24.71 -1.54
N SER A 767 -20.27 -24.49 -0.37
CA SER A 767 -19.43 -25.48 0.30
C SER A 767 -20.24 -26.73 0.69
N GLY A 768 -21.47 -26.55 1.21
CA GLY A 768 -22.40 -27.65 1.51
C GLY A 768 -22.75 -28.45 0.24
N HIS A 769 -23.01 -27.78 -0.86
CA HIS A 769 -23.29 -28.41 -2.15
C HIS A 769 -22.06 -29.22 -2.67
N LEU A 770 -20.83 -28.71 -2.51
CA LEU A 770 -19.61 -29.45 -2.83
C LEU A 770 -19.42 -30.69 -1.94
N LEU A 771 -19.70 -30.56 -0.63
CA LEU A 771 -19.63 -31.67 0.32
C LEU A 771 -20.61 -32.76 -0.02
N GLY A 772 -21.85 -32.38 -0.35
CA GLY A 772 -22.90 -33.32 -0.78
C GLY A 772 -22.54 -34.09 -2.07
N ARG A 773 -21.62 -33.55 -2.88
CA ARG A 773 -21.07 -34.22 -4.08
C ARG A 773 -19.74 -34.95 -3.83
N GLY A 774 -19.32 -35.11 -2.57
CA GLY A 774 -18.07 -35.79 -2.21
C GLY A 774 -16.80 -35.01 -2.48
N ARG A 775 -16.90 -33.71 -2.86
CA ARG A 775 -15.73 -32.86 -3.19
C ARG A 775 -15.15 -32.16 -1.95
N VAL A 776 -14.82 -32.93 -0.91
CA VAL A 776 -14.40 -32.42 0.41
C VAL A 776 -13.15 -31.53 0.32
N ARG A 777 -12.12 -31.95 -0.44
CA ARG A 777 -10.87 -31.18 -0.60
C ARG A 777 -11.10 -29.82 -1.28
N THR A 778 -11.98 -29.78 -2.26
CA THR A 778 -12.35 -28.54 -2.96
C THR A 778 -13.11 -27.61 -2.01
N ALA A 779 -14.10 -28.12 -1.27
CA ALA A 779 -14.86 -27.35 -0.30
C ALA A 779 -13.97 -26.75 0.80
N ALA A 780 -13.06 -27.55 1.38
CA ALA A 780 -12.13 -27.08 2.41
C ALA A 780 -11.17 -26.00 1.88
N ARG A 781 -10.61 -26.21 0.69
CA ARG A 781 -9.72 -25.25 0.04
C ARG A 781 -10.43 -23.93 -0.26
N GLU A 782 -11.65 -23.97 -0.80
CA GLU A 782 -12.39 -22.76 -1.14
C GLU A 782 -12.86 -22.01 0.11
N ALA A 783 -13.31 -22.71 1.14
CA ALA A 783 -13.71 -22.10 2.41
C ALA A 783 -12.52 -21.38 3.08
N SER A 784 -11.35 -22.01 3.15
CA SER A 784 -10.14 -21.45 3.76
C SER A 784 -9.64 -20.18 3.07
N LEU A 785 -9.87 -20.05 1.77
CA LEU A 785 -9.43 -18.88 0.97
C LEU A 785 -10.50 -17.79 0.86
N ARG A 786 -11.78 -18.18 0.92
CA ARG A 786 -12.92 -17.24 0.76
C ARG A 786 -13.15 -16.42 2.01
N VAL A 787 -13.10 -17.02 3.19
CA VAL A 787 -13.36 -16.30 4.46
C VAL A 787 -12.38 -15.14 4.68
N PRO A 788 -11.06 -15.34 4.62
CA PRO A 788 -10.11 -14.23 4.74
C PRO A 788 -10.32 -13.13 3.68
N LEU A 789 -10.73 -13.51 2.48
CA LEU A 789 -10.94 -12.59 1.36
C LEU A 789 -12.18 -11.72 1.55
N VAL A 790 -13.28 -12.30 2.03
CA VAL A 790 -14.52 -11.56 2.39
C VAL A 790 -14.24 -10.61 3.55
N VAL A 791 -13.54 -11.07 4.58
CA VAL A 791 -13.14 -10.24 5.73
C VAL A 791 -12.23 -9.10 5.27
N ALA A 792 -11.19 -9.38 4.48
CA ALA A 792 -10.28 -8.37 3.96
C ALA A 792 -10.99 -7.32 3.09
N LYS A 793 -11.94 -7.73 2.24
CA LYS A 793 -12.73 -6.78 1.43
C LYS A 793 -13.68 -5.94 2.28
N ARG A 794 -14.18 -6.47 3.38
CA ARG A 794 -15.09 -5.75 4.28
C ARG A 794 -14.36 -4.74 5.15
N VAL A 795 -13.21 -5.10 5.69
CA VAL A 795 -12.33 -4.18 6.42
C VAL A 795 -11.99 -2.98 5.54
N ARG A 796 -11.72 -3.23 4.23
CA ARG A 796 -11.46 -2.16 3.25
C ARG A 796 -12.65 -1.24 2.99
N ARG A 797 -13.90 -1.69 3.17
CA ARG A 797 -15.12 -0.93 2.85
C ARG A 797 -15.77 -0.22 4.03
N ARG A 798 -15.38 -0.55 5.25
CA ARG A 798 -15.73 0.25 6.42
C ARG A 798 -14.92 1.54 6.52
N GLU A 799 -13.94 1.67 5.64
CA GLU A 799 -13.23 2.92 5.41
C GLU A 799 -13.96 3.65 4.28
N PRO A 800 -14.58 4.83 4.55
CA PRO A 800 -15.34 5.63 3.59
C PRO A 800 -14.46 6.12 2.43
#